data_6aabd3b0d9668faff41ecc4121fe9181
#
_entry.id   6aabd3b0d9668faff41ecc4121fe9181
#
_cell.length_a   1.000
_cell.length_b   1.000
_cell.length_c   1.000
_cell.angle_alpha   90.00
_cell.angle_beta   90.00
_cell.angle_gamma   90.00
#
_symmetry.space_group_name_H-M   'P 1'
#
loop_
_entity.id
_entity.type
_entity.pdbx_description
1 polymer ?
#
loop_
_entity_poly.entity_id
_entity_poly.type
_entity_poly.pdbx_seq_one_letter_code
_entity_poly.pdbx_strand_id
1 'polypeptide(L)'
;MPNAGNSQSSKNEQSGIGQAPLSNPGSNHGNRFEQLGYLLPTPNEYRTASGAPGPKYWQQKADYDINCELDEPNLKLTGNETITYYNNSPDELRYLWVQLDENIHNPTSDNNHYNTAKMPSRATNDQLMGLEPWRKMDGYGLNITKIADGSGKDLHYIINKTMLRVDLPVVLKPGQKFELHIDWNYKIPDRKYQGGRGGYEFFPEDGNHVFTMSQWYPRMAVYSDFQGWQNLQFSGGAEFALTFGNFKVKMTVPSDFVIGATGECKNYNQVLSADQFKRWQTAQNAKEPTEVVTLAEATANEKDKSTDKKTWVYEAENVRDFAWGASRKFIWDAMPTYIEGRKVMAMSYYPKEAYALWIKYSTKVVAHTLKVYSKHTIPYPYPVAISVEGSSGMEYPMICFNNGRTDKDGTYTEATKYGMIGVIIHEVGHNFFPMIVNSDERQWWWMDEGLNTFCQFLAEQEFDNHYPSRRGPAHLITDYMKQPKDQLEPIMTGYDAIISIGSNAYAKAATGLNILRETIMGRELFDYAFKEYARRWAFKHPTPADLFRTMEDASAVDLDWYWRGWWFGTEPVDISLDSVKWFKLDDQANTKSFDQSEFEAINQIRNREDKSITFATDADTTLRDYYYYNRGADQKLAQSRVPALPADSANKSKWVNKNFYELTFSNKGGMVMPIIIEWTFKDGTKEIDRVPVRVWQANEKIVSKVFIKDKEVTAIRLDPNRETADIDESNGMWPVKELPSKFQLFKQQASQPHSNAMQQTKK
;
A
#
# COMPACT_ATOMS: atom_id res chain seq x y z
N MET A 1 -46.04 27.27 -25.23
CA MET A 1 -46.57 26.09 -24.50
C MET A 1 -46.83 25.00 -25.49
N PRO A 2 -46.19 23.86 -25.36
CA PRO A 2 -46.81 22.60 -25.76
C PRO A 2 -46.82 21.62 -24.60
N ASN A 3 -47.93 20.91 -24.54
CA ASN A 3 -48.30 19.89 -23.59
C ASN A 3 -47.28 18.76 -23.50
N ALA A 4 -46.84 18.47 -22.28
CA ALA A 4 -46.20 17.22 -21.96
C ALA A 4 -47.21 16.11 -21.93
N GLY A 5 -47.21 15.24 -22.93
CA GLY A 5 -47.97 14.01 -22.94
C GLY A 5 -47.39 13.02 -21.94
N ASN A 6 -48.15 12.73 -20.90
CA ASN A 6 -47.90 11.55 -20.03
C ASN A 6 -48.13 10.27 -20.87
N SER A 7 -47.04 9.68 -21.35
CA SER A 7 -47.08 8.29 -21.78
C SER A 7 -47.04 7.40 -20.54
N GLN A 8 -48.19 7.00 -20.03
CA GLN A 8 -48.27 5.83 -19.16
C GLN A 8 -47.85 4.60 -19.99
N SER A 9 -46.61 4.18 -19.82
CA SER A 9 -46.14 2.88 -20.26
C SER A 9 -46.95 1.83 -19.47
N SER A 10 -47.77 1.06 -20.15
CA SER A 10 -48.42 -0.14 -19.60
C SER A 10 -47.34 -1.02 -19.00
N LYS A 11 -47.34 -1.18 -17.67
CA LYS A 11 -46.57 -2.20 -16.97
C LYS A 11 -47.11 -3.56 -17.42
N ASN A 12 -46.47 -4.20 -18.38
CA ASN A 12 -46.55 -5.63 -18.54
C ASN A 12 -45.87 -6.26 -17.35
N GLU A 13 -46.60 -6.58 -16.31
CA GLU A 13 -46.15 -7.51 -15.27
C GLU A 13 -46.00 -8.88 -15.93
N GLN A 14 -44.79 -9.17 -16.41
CA GLN A 14 -44.42 -10.54 -16.73
C GLN A 14 -44.37 -11.30 -15.40
N SER A 15 -45.35 -12.16 -15.20
CA SER A 15 -45.39 -13.13 -14.12
C SER A 15 -44.26 -14.16 -14.30
N GLY A 16 -43.08 -13.87 -13.82
CA GLY A 16 -41.94 -14.75 -13.84
C GLY A 16 -40.89 -14.28 -12.84
N ILE A 17 -39.99 -15.17 -12.41
CA ILE A 17 -38.77 -14.82 -11.73
C ILE A 17 -37.94 -13.99 -12.75
N GLY A 18 -38.19 -12.69 -12.80
CA GLY A 18 -37.64 -11.77 -13.76
C GLY A 18 -36.47 -11.00 -13.19
N GLN A 19 -35.74 -10.31 -14.07
CA GLN A 19 -34.76 -9.31 -13.64
C GLN A 19 -35.46 -8.23 -12.81
N ALA A 20 -34.83 -7.84 -11.70
CA ALA A 20 -35.27 -6.67 -10.95
C ALA A 20 -35.29 -5.44 -11.90
N PRO A 21 -36.22 -4.48 -11.66
CA PRO A 21 -36.24 -3.27 -12.49
C PRO A 21 -34.87 -2.63 -12.55
N LEU A 22 -34.35 -2.38 -13.76
CA LEU A 22 -33.08 -1.72 -13.97
C LEU A 22 -33.21 -0.27 -13.49
N SER A 23 -32.65 0.03 -12.34
CA SER A 23 -32.61 1.37 -11.77
C SER A 23 -31.33 1.51 -10.96
N ASN A 24 -30.45 2.43 -11.37
CA ASN A 24 -29.26 2.78 -10.63
C ASN A 24 -29.37 4.22 -10.13
N PRO A 25 -29.71 4.44 -8.84
CA PRO A 25 -29.82 5.78 -8.28
C PRO A 25 -28.47 6.53 -8.17
N GLY A 26 -27.34 5.82 -8.35
CA GLY A 26 -26.01 6.41 -8.46
C GLY A 26 -25.63 6.83 -9.88
N SER A 27 -26.44 6.51 -10.89
CA SER A 27 -26.16 6.80 -12.30
C SER A 27 -26.39 8.28 -12.65
N ASN A 28 -25.45 9.13 -12.27
CA ASN A 28 -25.45 10.57 -12.52
C ASN A 28 -24.09 11.09 -12.95
N HIS A 29 -23.40 10.39 -13.85
CA HIS A 29 -22.05 10.70 -14.34
C HIS A 29 -20.93 10.54 -13.28
N GLY A 30 -21.12 9.72 -12.28
CA GLY A 30 -20.14 9.42 -11.23
C GLY A 30 -20.34 8.03 -10.63
N ASN A 31 -20.89 7.09 -11.40
CA ASN A 31 -21.13 5.75 -10.88
C ASN A 31 -19.83 4.97 -10.70
N ARG A 32 -19.89 3.93 -9.85
CA ARG A 32 -18.71 3.15 -9.45
C ARG A 32 -18.04 2.38 -10.59
N PHE A 33 -18.77 2.14 -11.69
CA PHE A 33 -18.31 1.37 -12.83
C PHE A 33 -17.90 2.22 -14.05
N GLU A 34 -17.83 3.55 -13.88
CA GLU A 34 -17.28 4.40 -14.94
C GLU A 34 -15.80 4.14 -15.14
N GLN A 35 -15.39 4.13 -16.42
CA GLN A 35 -13.98 3.95 -16.81
C GLN A 35 -13.11 5.13 -16.31
N LEU A 36 -11.86 4.84 -15.93
CA LEU A 36 -10.91 5.83 -15.42
C LEU A 36 -10.22 6.66 -16.52
N GLY A 37 -10.53 6.41 -17.80
CA GLY A 37 -9.81 6.97 -18.94
C GLY A 37 -9.67 8.49 -18.96
N TYR A 38 -10.58 9.23 -18.33
CA TYR A 38 -10.49 10.69 -18.23
C TYR A 38 -9.83 11.19 -16.93
N LEU A 39 -9.64 10.32 -15.92
CA LEU A 39 -8.89 10.65 -14.69
C LEU A 39 -7.40 10.35 -14.83
N LEU A 40 -7.03 9.40 -15.68
CA LEU A 40 -5.64 9.02 -15.92
C LEU A 40 -5.06 9.81 -17.08
N PRO A 41 -3.75 10.12 -17.07
CA PRO A 41 -3.08 10.76 -18.20
C PRO A 41 -3.30 9.98 -19.50
N THR A 42 -3.53 10.68 -20.62
CA THR A 42 -3.68 10.04 -21.92
C THR A 42 -2.40 9.30 -22.33
N PRO A 43 -2.50 8.04 -22.80
CA PRO A 43 -1.33 7.31 -23.31
C PRO A 43 -0.66 8.04 -24.47
N ASN A 44 0.66 7.90 -24.58
CA ASN A 44 1.48 8.54 -25.60
C ASN A 44 2.66 7.67 -26.03
N GLU A 45 3.60 8.22 -26.83
CA GLU A 45 4.78 7.50 -27.30
C GLU A 45 5.81 7.19 -26.19
N TYR A 46 5.72 7.83 -25.03
CA TYR A 46 6.58 7.59 -23.86
C TYR A 46 5.96 6.57 -22.89
N ARG A 47 4.60 6.56 -22.76
CA ARG A 47 3.83 5.71 -21.86
C ARG A 47 2.61 5.15 -22.57
N THR A 48 2.61 3.84 -22.79
CA THR A 48 1.59 3.18 -23.63
C THR A 48 0.28 2.94 -22.90
N ALA A 49 -0.78 2.64 -23.65
CA ALA A 49 -2.08 2.25 -23.11
C ALA A 49 -2.04 0.93 -22.31
N SER A 50 -1.06 0.08 -22.57
CA SER A 50 -0.84 -1.16 -21.80
C SER A 50 -0.11 -0.93 -20.46
N GLY A 51 0.22 0.32 -20.11
CA GLY A 51 1.01 0.63 -18.92
C GLY A 51 2.51 0.33 -19.04
N ALA A 52 2.99 -0.01 -20.24
CA ALA A 52 4.41 -0.22 -20.50
C ALA A 52 5.13 1.08 -20.90
N PRO A 53 6.45 1.19 -20.69
CA PRO A 53 7.24 2.24 -21.32
C PRO A 53 7.08 2.19 -22.84
N GLY A 54 6.87 3.34 -23.47
CA GLY A 54 6.69 3.47 -24.91
C GLY A 54 8.01 3.44 -25.70
N PRO A 55 7.95 3.40 -27.02
CA PRO A 55 9.14 3.31 -27.87
C PRO A 55 10.05 4.54 -27.79
N LYS A 56 9.53 5.68 -27.34
CA LYS A 56 10.30 6.90 -27.14
C LYS A 56 10.58 7.22 -25.67
N TYR A 57 10.34 6.26 -24.75
CA TYR A 57 10.64 6.47 -23.34
C TYR A 57 12.11 6.82 -23.14
N TRP A 58 12.35 7.83 -22.33
CA TRP A 58 13.66 8.30 -21.96
C TRP A 58 13.72 8.59 -20.46
N GLN A 59 14.91 8.60 -19.92
CA GLN A 59 15.19 9.09 -18.57
C GLN A 59 16.62 9.62 -18.50
N GLN A 60 16.85 10.55 -17.60
CA GLN A 60 18.16 11.13 -17.34
C GLN A 60 19.08 10.13 -16.62
N LYS A 61 20.37 10.44 -16.60
CA LYS A 61 21.38 9.71 -15.84
C LYS A 61 22.29 10.69 -15.11
N ALA A 62 22.70 10.35 -13.88
CA ALA A 62 23.67 11.14 -13.11
C ALA A 62 24.69 10.23 -12.45
N ASP A 63 25.96 10.29 -12.89
CA ASP A 63 27.05 9.56 -12.26
C ASP A 63 27.78 10.45 -11.24
N TYR A 64 28.21 9.85 -10.11
CA TYR A 64 28.80 10.55 -8.98
C TYR A 64 30.21 10.01 -8.64
N ASP A 65 31.18 10.89 -8.45
CA ASP A 65 32.48 10.62 -7.77
C ASP A 65 32.51 11.51 -6.52
N ILE A 66 32.38 10.90 -5.34
CA ILE A 66 32.23 11.61 -4.06
C ILE A 66 33.40 11.25 -3.16
N ASN A 67 34.01 12.28 -2.53
CA ASN A 67 34.95 12.10 -1.45
C ASN A 67 34.42 12.79 -0.21
N CYS A 68 34.39 12.10 0.93
CA CYS A 68 33.98 12.71 2.19
C CYS A 68 34.87 12.27 3.36
N GLU A 69 34.89 13.12 4.38
CA GLU A 69 35.64 12.89 5.61
C GLU A 69 34.75 13.18 6.83
N LEU A 70 34.70 12.20 7.73
CA LEU A 70 34.03 12.31 9.02
C LEU A 70 34.98 12.82 10.08
N ASP A 71 34.68 13.97 10.64
CA ASP A 71 35.31 14.53 11.84
C ASP A 71 34.44 14.17 13.06
N GLU A 72 34.73 13.01 13.67
CA GLU A 72 33.94 12.52 14.80
C GLU A 72 33.98 13.47 16.02
N PRO A 73 35.15 14.02 16.44
CA PRO A 73 35.20 14.93 17.59
C PRO A 73 34.32 16.19 17.43
N ASN A 74 34.22 16.70 16.20
CA ASN A 74 33.44 17.90 15.90
C ASN A 74 32.02 17.57 15.34
N LEU A 75 31.68 16.28 15.19
CA LEU A 75 30.42 15.81 14.63
C LEU A 75 30.12 16.50 13.28
N LYS A 76 31.10 16.53 12.41
CA LYS A 76 31.06 17.24 11.12
C LYS A 76 31.41 16.31 9.97
N LEU A 77 30.64 16.44 8.88
CA LEU A 77 30.98 15.84 7.59
C LEU A 77 31.42 16.93 6.62
N THR A 78 32.54 16.68 5.92
CA THR A 78 32.99 17.52 4.82
C THR A 78 33.12 16.67 3.58
N GLY A 79 32.64 17.15 2.44
CA GLY A 79 32.66 16.40 1.20
C GLY A 79 32.82 17.30 -0.03
N ASN A 80 33.20 16.64 -1.11
CA ASN A 80 33.17 17.19 -2.45
C ASN A 80 32.68 16.10 -3.41
N GLU A 81 32.04 16.53 -4.47
CA GLU A 81 31.55 15.63 -5.48
C GLU A 81 31.65 16.20 -6.88
N THR A 82 31.83 15.32 -7.83
CA THR A 82 31.65 15.61 -9.26
C THR A 82 30.50 14.80 -9.78
N ILE A 83 29.46 15.48 -10.27
CA ILE A 83 28.28 14.90 -10.87
C ILE A 83 28.42 15.01 -12.38
N THR A 84 28.40 13.89 -13.10
CA THR A 84 28.27 13.87 -14.55
C THR A 84 26.79 13.65 -14.90
N TYR A 85 26.11 14.69 -15.34
CA TYR A 85 24.70 14.66 -15.71
C TYR A 85 24.53 14.49 -17.21
N TYR A 86 23.70 13.53 -17.64
CA TYR A 86 23.42 13.21 -19.04
C TYR A 86 22.01 13.65 -19.40
N ASN A 87 21.88 14.53 -20.39
CA ASN A 87 20.57 14.93 -20.91
C ASN A 87 20.11 13.96 -22.00
N ASN A 88 19.36 12.95 -21.60
CA ASN A 88 18.77 11.97 -22.51
C ASN A 88 17.35 12.38 -22.98
N SER A 89 16.84 13.52 -22.49
CA SER A 89 15.54 14.06 -22.93
C SER A 89 15.62 14.68 -24.33
N PRO A 90 14.50 14.87 -25.00
CA PRO A 90 14.44 15.65 -26.23
C PRO A 90 14.59 17.16 -26.01
N ASP A 91 14.64 17.63 -24.77
CA ASP A 91 14.58 19.02 -24.39
C ASP A 91 15.98 19.65 -24.22
N GLU A 92 16.09 20.95 -24.49
CA GLU A 92 17.26 21.76 -24.16
C GLU A 92 17.17 22.24 -22.71
N LEU A 93 18.17 21.88 -21.87
CA LEU A 93 18.21 22.29 -20.47
C LEU A 93 19.12 23.52 -20.29
N ARG A 94 18.61 24.51 -19.55
CA ARG A 94 19.32 25.78 -19.25
C ARG A 94 19.76 25.88 -17.79
N TYR A 95 19.23 24.99 -16.94
CA TYR A 95 19.53 24.87 -15.52
C TYR A 95 19.30 23.44 -15.06
N LEU A 96 19.90 23.11 -13.92
CA LEU A 96 19.72 21.85 -13.22
C LEU A 96 19.11 22.11 -11.84
N TRP A 97 18.37 21.13 -11.33
CA TRP A 97 17.91 21.13 -9.95
C TRP A 97 18.62 20.04 -9.14
N VAL A 98 19.09 20.42 -7.96
CA VAL A 98 19.77 19.56 -6.99
C VAL A 98 19.01 19.63 -5.67
N GLN A 99 18.81 18.48 -5.04
CA GLN A 99 18.14 18.36 -3.74
C GLN A 99 19.18 18.52 -2.62
N LEU A 100 18.83 19.29 -1.60
CA LEU A 100 19.62 19.55 -0.40
C LEU A 100 18.80 19.15 0.82
N ASP A 101 18.43 17.85 0.93
CA ASP A 101 17.45 17.42 1.93
C ASP A 101 17.91 17.60 3.37
N GLU A 102 19.22 17.58 3.63
CA GLU A 102 19.80 17.91 4.94
C GLU A 102 19.44 19.34 5.42
N ASN A 103 19.03 20.24 4.50
CA ASN A 103 18.53 21.57 4.84
C ASN A 103 17.20 21.56 5.60
N ILE A 104 16.55 20.41 5.77
CA ILE A 104 15.43 20.27 6.70
C ILE A 104 15.82 20.68 8.13
N HIS A 105 17.09 20.51 8.50
CA HIS A 105 17.66 20.91 9.78
C HIS A 105 18.10 22.39 9.84
N ASN A 106 17.99 23.13 8.74
CA ASN A 106 18.28 24.56 8.75
C ASN A 106 17.22 25.29 9.61
N PRO A 107 17.62 26.29 10.43
CA PRO A 107 16.69 27.08 11.25
C PRO A 107 15.51 27.71 10.49
N THR A 108 15.73 28.02 9.20
CA THR A 108 14.71 28.63 8.31
C THR A 108 13.89 27.61 7.53
N SER A 109 14.07 26.30 7.79
CA SER A 109 13.32 25.25 7.13
C SER A 109 11.82 25.34 7.44
N ASP A 110 10.97 25.16 6.43
CA ASP A 110 9.52 25.10 6.62
C ASP A 110 9.11 23.98 7.58
N ASN A 111 9.83 22.86 7.59
CA ASN A 111 9.56 21.73 8.48
C ASN A 111 9.53 22.16 9.96
N ASN A 112 10.29 23.18 10.33
CA ASN A 112 10.33 23.73 11.68
C ASN A 112 9.15 24.65 12.02
N HIS A 113 8.36 25.07 11.02
CA HIS A 113 7.39 26.14 11.15
C HIS A 113 5.94 25.76 10.80
N TYR A 114 5.70 24.70 10.01
CA TYR A 114 4.34 24.38 9.58
C TYR A 114 3.58 23.42 10.51
N ASN A 115 4.28 22.71 11.39
CA ASN A 115 3.64 21.75 12.30
C ASN A 115 2.77 22.47 13.33
N THR A 116 1.48 22.12 13.35
CA THR A 116 0.55 22.63 14.36
C THR A 116 0.62 21.77 15.63
N ALA A 117 0.71 22.41 16.79
CA ALA A 117 0.72 21.73 18.08
C ALA A 117 -0.13 22.45 19.10
N LYS A 118 -0.69 21.69 20.05
CA LYS A 118 -1.37 22.23 21.25
C LYS A 118 -0.64 21.75 22.49
N MET A 119 -0.42 22.65 23.43
CA MET A 119 0.12 22.25 24.73
C MET A 119 -0.90 21.39 25.49
N PRO A 120 -0.50 20.20 25.97
CA PRO A 120 -1.35 19.41 26.85
C PRO A 120 -1.47 20.11 28.22
N SER A 121 -2.52 19.81 28.98
CA SER A 121 -2.71 20.34 30.32
C SER A 121 -1.61 19.91 31.31
N ARG A 122 -0.90 18.82 30.99
CA ARG A 122 0.29 18.33 31.67
C ARG A 122 1.29 17.85 30.66
N ALA A 123 2.54 18.31 30.73
CA ALA A 123 3.64 17.90 29.88
C ALA A 123 4.72 17.23 30.71
N THR A 124 5.33 16.18 30.18
CA THR A 124 6.55 15.58 30.73
C THR A 124 7.77 16.42 30.37
N ASN A 125 8.87 16.26 31.11
CA ASN A 125 10.12 16.92 30.77
C ASN A 125 10.62 16.54 29.35
N ASP A 126 10.46 15.29 28.95
CA ASP A 126 10.85 14.81 27.61
C ASP A 126 10.02 15.49 26.50
N GLN A 127 8.71 15.71 26.71
CA GLN A 127 7.86 16.44 25.77
C GLN A 127 8.31 17.91 25.65
N LEU A 128 8.72 18.54 26.76
CA LEU A 128 9.24 19.91 26.74
C LEU A 128 10.63 19.97 26.12
N MET A 129 11.50 19.01 26.40
CA MET A 129 12.81 18.88 25.76
C MET A 129 12.69 18.70 24.25
N GLY A 130 11.67 17.99 23.76
CA GLY A 130 11.36 17.88 22.35
C GLY A 130 11.09 19.22 21.64
N LEU A 131 10.82 20.30 22.37
CA LEU A 131 10.67 21.65 21.81
C LEU A 131 12.00 22.43 21.75
N GLU A 132 13.05 21.98 22.44
CA GLU A 132 14.36 22.66 22.47
C GLU A 132 15.14 22.64 21.14
N PRO A 133 15.11 21.56 20.34
CA PRO A 133 15.83 21.51 19.08
C PRO A 133 15.52 22.66 18.13
N TRP A 134 14.28 23.12 18.13
CA TRP A 134 13.80 24.27 17.36
C TRP A 134 14.58 25.57 17.65
N ARG A 135 15.18 25.68 18.81
CA ARG A 135 15.97 26.83 19.25
C ARG A 135 17.47 26.65 19.05
N LYS A 136 17.95 25.41 18.80
CA LYS A 136 19.38 25.06 18.72
C LYS A 136 19.79 24.55 17.34
N MET A 137 19.08 24.93 16.28
CA MET A 137 19.39 24.49 14.91
C MET A 137 20.44 25.38 14.21
N ASP A 138 21.10 26.29 14.89
CA ASP A 138 22.15 27.11 14.31
C ASP A 138 23.34 26.26 13.86
N GLY A 139 23.71 26.41 12.59
CA GLY A 139 24.82 25.70 11.95
C GLY A 139 24.49 24.32 11.38
N TYR A 140 23.22 23.88 11.44
CA TYR A 140 22.76 22.69 10.73
C TYR A 140 22.30 23.00 9.31
N GLY A 141 22.24 21.96 8.47
CA GLY A 141 21.99 22.04 7.04
C GLY A 141 23.27 22.12 6.21
N LEU A 142 23.15 21.82 4.93
CA LEU A 142 24.27 21.82 3.99
C LEU A 142 24.81 23.23 3.75
N ASN A 143 26.07 23.44 4.10
CA ASN A 143 26.84 24.62 3.75
C ASN A 143 27.58 24.38 2.44
N ILE A 144 27.07 24.91 1.34
CA ILE A 144 27.69 24.83 0.00
C ILE A 144 28.81 25.89 -0.06
N THR A 145 30.03 25.46 -0.27
CA THR A 145 31.21 26.35 -0.29
C THR A 145 31.69 26.63 -1.71
N LYS A 146 31.36 25.76 -2.68
CA LYS A 146 31.70 25.98 -4.09
C LYS A 146 30.73 25.25 -4.99
N ILE A 147 30.38 25.88 -6.11
CA ILE A 147 29.67 25.23 -7.25
C ILE A 147 30.42 25.68 -8.53
N ALA A 148 30.95 24.71 -9.29
CA ALA A 148 31.69 24.97 -10.49
C ALA A 148 31.38 23.99 -11.61
N ASP A 149 31.70 24.33 -12.85
CA ASP A 149 31.69 23.41 -13.98
C ASP A 149 32.94 22.50 -14.00
N GLY A 150 32.98 21.53 -14.92
CA GLY A 150 34.11 20.60 -15.08
C GLY A 150 35.46 21.25 -15.39
N SER A 151 35.52 22.55 -15.74
CA SER A 151 36.74 23.33 -15.90
C SER A 151 37.18 24.04 -14.61
N GLY A 152 36.35 23.98 -13.56
CA GLY A 152 36.56 24.65 -12.27
C GLY A 152 36.05 26.08 -12.23
N LYS A 153 35.35 26.55 -13.25
CA LYS A 153 34.73 27.89 -13.30
C LYS A 153 33.45 27.91 -12.48
N ASP A 154 33.33 28.91 -11.59
CA ASP A 154 32.18 29.11 -10.74
C ASP A 154 30.88 29.31 -11.54
N LEU A 155 29.81 28.71 -11.07
CA LEU A 155 28.46 28.77 -11.64
C LEU A 155 27.55 29.66 -10.79
N HIS A 156 26.58 30.32 -11.46
CA HIS A 156 25.51 30.99 -10.76
C HIS A 156 24.51 30.00 -10.23
N TYR A 157 24.09 30.16 -8.96
CA TYR A 157 23.11 29.29 -8.34
C TYR A 157 22.22 30.04 -7.34
N ILE A 158 21.08 29.45 -7.03
CA ILE A 158 20.14 29.94 -6.03
C ILE A 158 19.70 28.75 -5.16
N ILE A 159 19.83 28.88 -3.84
CA ILE A 159 19.28 27.93 -2.87
C ILE A 159 17.91 28.43 -2.42
N ASN A 160 16.89 27.59 -2.61
CA ASN A 160 15.56 27.76 -2.06
C ASN A 160 15.26 26.61 -1.11
N LYS A 161 15.60 26.80 0.17
CA LYS A 161 15.42 25.81 1.26
C LYS A 161 16.10 24.48 0.93
N THR A 162 15.34 23.41 0.65
CA THR A 162 15.87 22.08 0.32
C THR A 162 16.16 21.88 -1.16
N MET A 163 16.02 22.91 -1.99
CA MET A 163 16.27 22.85 -3.43
C MET A 163 17.34 23.85 -3.87
N LEU A 164 18.26 23.39 -4.69
CA LEU A 164 19.31 24.19 -5.30
C LEU A 164 19.12 24.20 -6.82
N ARG A 165 18.97 25.39 -7.39
CA ARG A 165 19.00 25.60 -8.84
C ARG A 165 20.40 26.06 -9.26
N VAL A 166 20.96 25.42 -10.28
CA VAL A 166 22.23 25.77 -10.91
C VAL A 166 21.98 26.21 -12.34
N ASP A 167 22.32 27.43 -12.70
CA ASP A 167 22.21 27.94 -14.08
C ASP A 167 23.40 27.45 -14.92
N LEU A 168 23.12 26.86 -16.07
CA LEU A 168 24.13 26.34 -16.97
C LEU A 168 24.75 27.46 -17.81
N PRO A 169 26.08 27.51 -17.97
CA PRO A 169 26.76 28.57 -18.74
C PRO A 169 26.48 28.44 -20.27
N VAL A 170 26.11 27.23 -20.70
CA VAL A 170 25.71 26.90 -22.06
C VAL A 170 24.52 25.95 -22.01
N VAL A 171 23.61 26.08 -22.95
CA VAL A 171 22.45 25.18 -23.07
C VAL A 171 22.91 23.73 -23.25
N LEU A 172 22.42 22.85 -22.41
CA LEU A 172 22.69 21.41 -22.48
C LEU A 172 21.68 20.75 -23.43
N LYS A 173 22.12 20.44 -24.63
CA LYS A 173 21.26 19.85 -25.68
C LYS A 173 21.02 18.35 -25.46
N PRO A 174 19.99 17.77 -26.09
CA PRO A 174 19.77 16.33 -26.13
C PRO A 174 21.04 15.54 -26.49
N GLY A 175 21.30 14.46 -25.72
CA GLY A 175 22.48 13.61 -25.90
C GLY A 175 23.79 14.17 -25.36
N GLN A 176 23.82 15.38 -24.82
CA GLN A 176 24.99 15.97 -24.20
C GLN A 176 25.10 15.66 -22.72
N LYS A 177 26.29 15.81 -22.15
CA LYS A 177 26.55 15.71 -20.71
C LYS A 177 27.12 17.01 -20.17
N PHE A 178 26.95 17.22 -18.86
CA PHE A 178 27.51 18.34 -18.12
C PHE A 178 28.17 17.83 -16.84
N GLU A 179 29.34 18.35 -16.49
CA GLU A 179 30.04 18.04 -15.24
C GLU A 179 29.83 19.20 -14.27
N LEU A 180 29.23 18.88 -13.11
CA LEU A 180 28.94 19.78 -12.01
C LEU A 180 29.80 19.39 -10.80
N HIS A 181 30.59 20.31 -10.28
CA HIS A 181 31.40 20.11 -9.09
C HIS A 181 30.79 20.89 -7.92
N ILE A 182 30.60 20.22 -6.75
CA ILE A 182 30.08 20.83 -5.54
C ILE A 182 30.95 20.48 -4.35
N ASP A 183 31.40 21.52 -3.59
CA ASP A 183 32.05 21.36 -2.28
C ASP A 183 31.08 21.75 -1.18
N TRP A 184 31.00 20.93 -0.15
CA TRP A 184 30.02 21.11 0.92
C TRP A 184 30.54 20.61 2.27
N ASN A 185 29.90 21.07 3.34
CA ASN A 185 30.06 20.53 4.69
C ASN A 185 28.79 20.80 5.52
N TYR A 186 28.63 20.03 6.58
CA TYR A 186 27.56 20.28 7.55
C TYR A 186 27.87 19.66 8.92
N LYS A 187 27.20 20.16 9.95
CA LYS A 187 27.18 19.56 11.28
C LYS A 187 26.19 18.43 11.31
N ILE A 188 26.64 17.22 11.65
CA ILE A 188 25.81 16.01 11.69
C ILE A 188 24.79 16.14 12.81
N PRO A 189 23.47 15.94 12.56
CA PRO A 189 22.44 16.05 13.58
C PRO A 189 22.47 14.87 14.56
N ASP A 190 22.12 15.15 15.83
CA ASP A 190 21.78 14.13 16.81
C ASP A 190 20.34 13.65 16.53
N ARG A 191 20.18 12.41 16.10
CA ARG A 191 18.88 11.85 15.71
C ARG A 191 17.85 11.84 16.85
N LYS A 192 18.31 11.73 18.08
CA LYS A 192 17.43 11.75 19.25
C LYS A 192 16.79 13.12 19.48
N TYR A 193 17.53 14.19 19.19
CA TYR A 193 17.11 15.55 19.50
C TYR A 193 16.65 16.35 18.27
N GLN A 194 17.34 16.24 17.14
CA GLN A 194 16.99 16.97 15.91
C GLN A 194 16.03 16.18 15.02
N GLY A 195 15.88 14.86 15.23
CA GLY A 195 15.11 14.01 14.34
C GLY A 195 15.79 13.82 12.98
N GLY A 196 14.99 13.61 11.93
CA GLY A 196 15.48 13.36 10.57
C GLY A 196 15.82 11.90 10.32
N ARG A 197 16.29 11.62 9.11
CA ARG A 197 16.64 10.25 8.67
C ARG A 197 18.11 9.94 8.86
N GLY A 198 18.99 10.91 8.62
CA GLY A 198 20.44 10.82 8.84
C GLY A 198 20.89 11.40 10.17
N GLY A 199 22.11 11.09 10.57
CA GLY A 199 22.70 11.65 11.79
C GLY A 199 23.47 10.65 12.61
N TYR A 200 23.68 10.96 13.90
CA TYR A 200 24.33 10.05 14.84
C TYR A 200 23.42 9.71 16.02
N GLU A 201 23.72 8.58 16.62
CA GLU A 201 23.26 8.21 17.97
C GLU A 201 24.47 8.14 18.90
N PHE A 202 24.35 8.75 20.08
CA PHE A 202 25.38 8.73 21.12
C PHE A 202 25.06 7.70 22.20
N PHE A 203 26.06 6.90 22.56
CA PHE A 203 25.98 5.88 23.62
C PHE A 203 26.71 6.40 24.85
N PRO A 204 26.01 6.91 25.86
CA PRO A 204 26.64 7.53 27.03
C PRO A 204 27.39 6.51 27.90
N GLU A 205 27.04 5.23 27.85
CA GLU A 205 27.69 4.18 28.63
C GLU A 205 29.16 3.95 28.27
N ASP A 206 29.53 4.18 27.00
CA ASP A 206 30.89 3.99 26.50
C ASP A 206 31.44 5.21 25.73
N GLY A 207 30.61 6.25 25.58
CA GLY A 207 31.00 7.50 24.93
C GLY A 207 31.25 7.38 23.44
N ASN A 208 30.62 6.45 22.75
CA ASN A 208 30.78 6.20 21.31
C ASN A 208 29.54 6.63 20.51
N HIS A 209 29.70 6.65 19.19
CA HIS A 209 28.66 7.04 18.25
C HIS A 209 28.39 5.90 17.24
N VAL A 210 27.13 5.81 16.81
CA VAL A 210 26.72 5.13 15.59
C VAL A 210 26.23 6.20 14.61
N PHE A 211 26.85 6.28 13.44
CA PHE A 211 26.49 7.20 12.38
C PHE A 211 25.65 6.47 11.33
N THR A 212 24.51 7.05 10.95
CA THR A 212 23.66 6.62 9.84
C THR A 212 23.56 7.78 8.86
N MET A 213 24.24 7.65 7.74
CA MET A 213 24.40 8.74 6.79
C MET A 213 23.42 8.57 5.65
N SER A 214 22.22 9.09 5.87
CA SER A 214 21.12 9.22 4.93
C SER A 214 21.01 10.67 4.46
N GLN A 215 20.65 10.93 3.18
CA GLN A 215 20.42 12.29 2.65
C GLN A 215 21.62 13.26 2.84
N TRP A 216 22.83 12.74 2.89
CA TRP A 216 24.04 13.35 3.41
C TRP A 216 24.85 14.19 2.38
N TYR A 217 24.44 14.18 1.10
CA TYR A 217 25.13 14.88 0.00
C TYR A 217 24.11 15.51 -0.95
N PRO A 218 24.49 16.54 -1.76
CA PRO A 218 23.64 17.11 -2.79
C PRO A 218 23.25 16.09 -3.87
N ARG A 219 21.97 15.97 -4.23
CA ARG A 219 21.44 14.91 -5.11
C ARG A 219 20.69 15.48 -6.30
N MET A 220 20.91 14.95 -7.52
CA MET A 220 20.19 15.39 -8.72
C MET A 220 18.72 15.06 -8.64
N ALA A 221 17.86 16.06 -8.84
CA ALA A 221 16.43 15.85 -9.01
C ALA A 221 16.13 15.12 -10.32
N VAL A 222 15.00 14.41 -10.37
CA VAL A 222 14.50 13.79 -11.60
C VAL A 222 14.00 14.85 -12.57
N TYR A 223 14.32 14.70 -13.85
CA TYR A 223 13.66 15.35 -14.97
C TYR A 223 12.95 14.29 -15.80
N SER A 224 11.61 14.31 -15.83
CA SER A 224 10.76 13.26 -16.39
C SER A 224 9.94 13.72 -17.58
N ASP A 225 9.45 12.76 -18.38
CA ASP A 225 8.59 12.96 -19.53
C ASP A 225 7.19 13.48 -19.19
N PHE A 226 6.70 13.25 -17.95
CA PHE A 226 5.34 13.59 -17.53
C PHE A 226 5.23 14.87 -16.70
N GLN A 227 6.33 15.35 -16.10
CA GLN A 227 6.29 16.50 -15.19
C GLN A 227 7.41 17.51 -15.45
N GLY A 228 8.49 17.13 -16.19
CA GLY A 228 9.72 17.89 -16.19
C GLY A 228 10.48 17.71 -14.87
N TRP A 229 10.96 18.80 -14.26
CA TRP A 229 11.69 18.74 -13.00
C TRP A 229 10.78 18.37 -11.81
N GLN A 230 11.17 17.32 -11.07
CA GLN A 230 10.57 16.94 -9.80
C GLN A 230 11.32 17.67 -8.67
N ASN A 231 10.95 18.92 -8.45
CA ASN A 231 11.64 19.86 -7.58
C ASN A 231 10.80 20.34 -6.39
N LEU A 232 9.88 19.51 -5.90
CA LEU A 232 9.14 19.79 -4.68
C LEU A 232 10.09 19.80 -3.47
N GLN A 233 9.80 20.67 -2.50
CA GLN A 233 10.56 20.76 -1.26
C GLN A 233 10.48 19.46 -0.47
N PHE A 234 11.54 19.09 0.21
CA PHE A 234 11.54 18.01 1.17
C PHE A 234 11.00 18.49 2.51
N SER A 235 10.00 17.81 3.03
CA SER A 235 9.28 18.15 4.27
C SER A 235 9.41 17.10 5.37
N GLY A 236 10.36 16.15 5.24
CA GLY A 236 10.72 15.19 6.29
C GLY A 236 10.24 13.76 6.08
N GLY A 237 9.49 13.50 5.02
CA GLY A 237 9.09 12.17 4.56
C GLY A 237 8.85 12.22 3.05
N ALA A 238 8.57 11.07 2.43
CA ALA A 238 8.50 10.95 0.96
C ALA A 238 9.83 11.41 0.30
N GLU A 239 10.87 10.66 0.56
CA GLU A 239 12.26 11.12 0.43
C GLU A 239 12.75 11.19 -1.00
N PHE A 240 12.27 10.31 -1.86
CA PHE A 240 12.96 10.01 -3.11
C PHE A 240 12.20 10.50 -4.35
N ALA A 241 12.89 11.35 -5.11
CA ALA A 241 12.61 11.68 -6.51
C ALA A 241 13.97 11.91 -7.18
N LEU A 242 14.74 10.81 -7.43
CA LEU A 242 16.17 10.81 -7.73
C LEU A 242 16.49 10.08 -9.03
N THR A 243 17.54 10.54 -9.71
CA THR A 243 17.99 10.02 -11.00
C THR A 243 18.97 8.86 -10.82
N PHE A 244 18.83 7.79 -11.60
CA PHE A 244 19.76 6.66 -11.63
C PHE A 244 21.14 7.05 -12.17
N GLY A 245 22.18 6.42 -11.62
CA GLY A 245 23.57 6.55 -12.08
C GLY A 245 24.52 5.59 -11.41
N ASN A 246 25.81 5.79 -11.66
CA ASN A 246 26.89 5.05 -11.03
C ASN A 246 27.53 5.90 -9.94
N PHE A 247 27.90 5.27 -8.86
CA PHE A 247 28.54 5.94 -7.72
C PHE A 247 29.91 5.36 -7.45
N LYS A 248 30.89 6.26 -7.23
CA LYS A 248 32.18 5.95 -6.65
C LYS A 248 32.36 6.85 -5.46
N VAL A 249 32.42 6.26 -4.26
CA VAL A 249 32.43 7.01 -3.01
C VAL A 249 33.64 6.62 -2.16
N LYS A 250 34.41 7.61 -1.73
CA LYS A 250 35.52 7.46 -0.81
C LYS A 250 35.17 8.11 0.51
N MET A 251 35.12 7.30 1.58
CA MET A 251 34.75 7.72 2.91
C MET A 251 35.95 7.58 3.85
N THR A 252 36.46 8.69 4.33
CA THR A 252 37.58 8.76 5.28
C THR A 252 37.02 8.90 6.70
N VAL A 253 37.29 7.92 7.56
CA VAL A 253 36.79 7.81 8.92
C VAL A 253 37.90 7.40 9.89
N PRO A 254 37.70 7.46 11.23
CA PRO A 254 38.66 6.91 12.18
C PRO A 254 39.02 5.45 11.85
N SER A 255 40.30 5.06 12.05
CA SER A 255 40.81 3.78 11.57
C SER A 255 40.20 2.56 12.27
N ASP A 256 39.56 2.73 13.42
CA ASP A 256 38.83 1.73 14.18
C ASP A 256 37.37 1.57 13.75
N PHE A 257 36.86 2.42 12.85
CA PHE A 257 35.49 2.33 12.33
C PHE A 257 35.32 1.23 11.29
N VAL A 258 34.17 0.61 11.32
CA VAL A 258 33.67 -0.34 10.32
C VAL A 258 32.55 0.34 9.53
N ILE A 259 32.55 0.20 8.20
CA ILE A 259 31.55 0.79 7.32
C ILE A 259 30.76 -0.27 6.58
N GLY A 260 29.41 -0.13 6.60
CA GLY A 260 28.51 -0.72 5.61
C GLY A 260 27.96 0.39 4.72
N ALA A 261 27.94 0.19 3.40
CA ALA A 261 27.49 1.21 2.46
C ALA A 261 26.80 0.62 1.21
N THR A 262 26.08 1.44 0.47
CA THR A 262 25.57 1.14 -0.86
C THR A 262 26.69 0.63 -1.76
N GLY A 263 26.50 -0.50 -2.44
CA GLY A 263 27.49 -1.05 -3.39
C GLY A 263 28.51 -2.00 -2.77
N GLU A 264 29.57 -2.24 -3.50
CA GLU A 264 30.65 -3.13 -3.10
C GLU A 264 31.89 -2.36 -2.63
N CYS A 265 32.46 -2.75 -1.51
CA CYS A 265 33.78 -2.22 -1.10
C CYS A 265 34.88 -2.78 -1.99
N LYS A 266 35.67 -1.89 -2.54
CA LYS A 266 36.75 -2.24 -3.48
C LYS A 266 38.12 -2.43 -2.81
N ASN A 267 38.25 -2.10 -1.51
CA ASN A 267 39.55 -2.14 -0.82
C ASN A 267 39.52 -2.80 0.57
N TYR A 268 38.69 -3.85 0.76
CA TYR A 268 38.63 -4.60 2.02
C TYR A 268 40.01 -5.07 2.54
N ASN A 269 40.88 -5.47 1.62
CA ASN A 269 42.25 -5.89 1.95
C ASN A 269 43.13 -4.77 2.54
N GLN A 270 42.72 -3.50 2.42
CA GLN A 270 43.45 -2.34 2.94
C GLN A 270 42.84 -1.82 4.25
N VAL A 271 41.54 -1.97 4.43
CA VAL A 271 40.78 -1.38 5.55
C VAL A 271 40.47 -2.37 6.65
N LEU A 272 40.50 -3.68 6.39
CA LEU A 272 40.32 -4.75 7.37
C LEU A 272 41.65 -5.26 7.89
N SER A 273 41.69 -5.77 9.12
CA SER A 273 42.82 -6.54 9.62
C SER A 273 42.97 -7.86 8.83
N ALA A 274 44.13 -8.49 8.91
CA ALA A 274 44.38 -9.76 8.22
C ALA A 274 43.36 -10.85 8.63
N ASP A 275 42.99 -10.91 9.91
CA ASP A 275 42.03 -11.89 10.44
C ASP A 275 40.59 -11.57 9.99
N GLN A 276 40.20 -10.30 10.01
CA GLN A 276 38.90 -9.86 9.51
C GLN A 276 38.76 -10.15 8.01
N PHE A 277 39.80 -9.86 7.22
CA PHE A 277 39.80 -10.15 5.79
C PHE A 277 39.72 -11.65 5.50
N LYS A 278 40.39 -12.49 6.27
CA LYS A 278 40.30 -13.95 6.17
C LYS A 278 38.88 -14.45 6.50
N ARG A 279 38.26 -13.90 7.53
CA ARG A 279 36.86 -14.22 7.88
C ARG A 279 35.89 -13.75 6.80
N TRP A 280 36.11 -12.59 6.19
CA TRP A 280 35.36 -12.13 5.03
C TRP A 280 35.45 -13.09 3.84
N GLN A 281 36.65 -13.58 3.53
CA GLN A 281 36.83 -14.60 2.48
C GLN A 281 36.06 -15.90 2.81
N THR A 282 36.06 -16.32 4.06
CA THR A 282 35.30 -17.48 4.53
C THR A 282 33.80 -17.26 4.41
N ALA A 283 33.30 -16.09 4.83
CA ALA A 283 31.89 -15.71 4.79
C ALA A 283 31.28 -15.80 3.39
N GLN A 284 32.08 -15.52 2.34
CA GLN A 284 31.61 -15.56 0.94
C GLN A 284 31.12 -16.95 0.46
N ASN A 285 31.44 -18.02 1.21
CA ASN A 285 31.05 -19.38 0.86
C ASN A 285 30.41 -20.11 2.04
N ALA A 286 30.12 -19.41 3.12
CA ALA A 286 29.52 -19.97 4.33
C ALA A 286 28.04 -20.34 4.12
N LYS A 287 27.58 -21.37 4.81
CA LYS A 287 26.16 -21.76 4.83
C LYS A 287 25.34 -21.01 5.89
N GLU A 288 26.01 -20.46 6.88
CA GLU A 288 25.47 -19.72 8.00
C GLU A 288 26.18 -18.36 8.11
N PRO A 289 25.58 -17.35 8.72
CA PRO A 289 26.25 -16.07 8.95
C PRO A 289 27.58 -16.26 9.68
N THR A 290 28.62 -15.63 9.15
CA THR A 290 29.98 -15.67 9.72
C THR A 290 30.33 -14.27 10.18
N GLU A 291 30.71 -14.13 11.46
CA GLU A 291 31.22 -12.85 11.97
C GLU A 291 32.53 -12.49 11.31
N VAL A 292 32.53 -11.40 10.55
CA VAL A 292 33.72 -10.79 9.93
C VAL A 292 34.41 -9.89 10.95
N VAL A 293 33.64 -9.06 11.65
CA VAL A 293 34.05 -8.31 12.84
C VAL A 293 33.32 -8.90 14.04
N THR A 294 34.06 -9.45 14.98
CA THR A 294 33.50 -10.17 16.12
C THR A 294 33.05 -9.24 17.24
N LEU A 295 32.16 -9.74 18.11
CA LEU A 295 31.74 -9.04 19.34
C LEU A 295 32.97 -8.62 20.20
N ALA A 296 33.99 -9.47 20.30
CA ALA A 296 35.20 -9.20 21.07
C ALA A 296 36.00 -8.03 20.48
N GLU A 297 36.16 -7.99 19.15
CA GLU A 297 36.86 -6.90 18.45
C GLU A 297 36.07 -5.58 18.58
N ALA A 298 34.76 -5.59 18.33
CA ALA A 298 33.94 -4.39 18.48
C ALA A 298 34.00 -3.84 19.92
N THR A 299 33.92 -4.73 20.94
CA THR A 299 34.03 -4.32 22.35
C THR A 299 35.41 -3.77 22.71
N ALA A 300 36.48 -4.26 22.07
CA ALA A 300 37.83 -3.70 22.23
C ALA A 300 37.96 -2.31 21.61
N ASN A 301 37.45 -2.14 20.38
CA ASN A 301 37.46 -0.86 19.65
C ASN A 301 36.70 0.25 20.40
N GLU A 302 35.65 -0.08 21.17
CA GLU A 302 34.91 0.90 21.97
C GLU A 302 35.78 1.61 23.03
N LYS A 303 36.87 1.01 23.47
CA LYS A 303 37.73 1.52 24.55
C LYS A 303 38.87 2.39 24.06
N ASP A 304 39.46 2.02 22.91
CA ASP A 304 40.65 2.65 22.40
C ASP A 304 40.30 3.45 21.11
N LYS A 305 39.90 4.72 21.30
CA LYS A 305 39.50 5.60 20.19
C LYS A 305 40.73 5.99 19.34
N SER A 306 40.78 5.51 18.12
CA SER A 306 41.84 5.87 17.17
C SER A 306 41.71 7.31 16.68
N THR A 307 42.83 8.01 16.64
CA THR A 307 43.00 9.33 15.96
C THR A 307 43.45 9.18 14.52
N ASP A 308 43.99 8.02 14.15
CA ASP A 308 44.37 7.72 12.78
C ASP A 308 43.10 7.52 11.91
N LYS A 309 43.25 7.77 10.62
CA LYS A 309 42.14 7.65 9.65
C LYS A 309 42.44 6.58 8.61
N LYS A 310 41.40 5.99 8.05
CA LYS A 310 41.46 5.13 6.88
C LYS A 310 40.33 5.48 5.90
N THR A 311 40.57 5.22 4.61
CA THR A 311 39.61 5.52 3.56
C THR A 311 39.00 4.24 2.98
N TRP A 312 37.68 4.08 3.09
CA TRP A 312 36.90 3.03 2.45
C TRP A 312 36.49 3.50 1.05
N VAL A 313 36.56 2.61 0.07
CA VAL A 313 36.17 2.88 -1.32
C VAL A 313 35.06 1.95 -1.73
N TYR A 314 33.91 2.53 -2.07
CA TYR A 314 32.72 1.77 -2.52
C TYR A 314 32.35 2.20 -3.95
N GLU A 315 31.85 1.24 -4.72
CA GLU A 315 31.30 1.46 -6.05
C GLU A 315 29.92 0.79 -6.16
N ALA A 316 28.96 1.50 -6.77
CA ALA A 316 27.62 1.02 -7.04
C ALA A 316 27.23 1.40 -8.47
N GLU A 317 26.62 0.47 -9.19
CA GLU A 317 26.19 0.68 -10.57
C GLU A 317 24.67 0.74 -10.66
N ASN A 318 24.16 1.69 -11.45
CA ASN A 318 22.75 1.86 -11.75
C ASN A 318 21.85 1.91 -10.50
N VAL A 319 22.23 2.77 -9.56
CA VAL A 319 21.48 3.08 -8.34
C VAL A 319 21.00 4.53 -8.34
N ARG A 320 19.99 4.83 -7.59
CA ARG A 320 19.44 6.18 -7.53
C ARG A 320 19.94 7.01 -6.36
N ASP A 321 20.56 6.38 -5.38
CA ASP A 321 21.07 7.03 -4.17
C ASP A 321 22.21 6.23 -3.54
N PHE A 322 22.85 6.81 -2.53
CA PHE A 322 23.96 6.20 -1.80
C PHE A 322 23.87 6.55 -0.30
N ALA A 323 23.90 5.55 0.56
CA ALA A 323 23.95 5.71 2.00
C ALA A 323 25.05 4.86 2.63
N TRP A 324 25.44 5.18 3.86
CA TRP A 324 26.40 4.43 4.62
C TRP A 324 26.18 4.52 6.13
N GLY A 325 26.52 3.46 6.84
CA GLY A 325 26.58 3.42 8.29
C GLY A 325 28.00 3.20 8.77
N ALA A 326 28.41 3.84 9.87
CA ALA A 326 29.76 3.74 10.39
C ALA A 326 29.81 3.79 11.91
N SER A 327 30.58 2.91 12.51
CA SER A 327 30.87 2.91 13.96
C SER A 327 32.05 2.03 14.29
N ARG A 328 32.77 2.34 15.39
CA ARG A 328 33.68 1.38 16.00
C ARG A 328 32.97 0.28 16.79
N LYS A 329 31.67 0.49 17.11
CA LYS A 329 30.81 -0.45 17.81
C LYS A 329 30.31 -1.60 16.94
N PHE A 330 30.49 -1.53 15.61
CA PHE A 330 29.87 -2.49 14.72
C PHE A 330 30.53 -3.86 14.79
N ILE A 331 29.71 -4.85 15.14
CA ILE A 331 29.88 -6.25 14.82
C ILE A 331 29.36 -6.39 13.38
N TRP A 332 30.01 -7.21 12.57
CA TRP A 332 29.60 -7.44 11.20
C TRP A 332 29.59 -8.93 10.90
N ASP A 333 28.46 -9.46 10.49
CA ASP A 333 28.35 -10.81 9.95
C ASP A 333 27.83 -10.83 8.51
N ALA A 334 28.13 -11.91 7.79
CA ALA A 334 27.81 -12.05 6.39
C ALA A 334 27.62 -13.51 5.97
N MET A 335 26.76 -13.74 4.98
CA MET A 335 26.58 -15.02 4.28
C MET A 335 26.13 -14.81 2.83
N PRO A 336 26.46 -15.74 1.91
CA PRO A 336 25.88 -15.67 0.57
C PRO A 336 24.43 -16.16 0.56
N THR A 337 23.62 -15.56 -0.31
CA THR A 337 22.35 -16.10 -0.76
C THR A 337 22.37 -16.18 -2.28
N TYR A 338 21.53 -17.02 -2.88
CA TYR A 338 21.51 -17.23 -4.31
C TYR A 338 20.13 -16.88 -4.88
N ILE A 339 20.11 -15.97 -5.84
CA ILE A 339 18.93 -15.54 -6.59
C ILE A 339 19.13 -15.94 -8.04
N GLU A 340 18.34 -16.91 -8.51
CA GLU A 340 18.47 -17.49 -9.85
C GLU A 340 19.93 -17.88 -10.22
N GLY A 341 20.64 -18.48 -9.27
CA GLY A 341 22.01 -18.92 -9.42
C GLY A 341 23.07 -17.85 -9.24
N ARG A 342 22.72 -16.56 -9.17
CA ARG A 342 23.63 -15.45 -8.89
C ARG A 342 23.84 -15.29 -7.38
N LYS A 343 25.10 -15.22 -6.99
CA LYS A 343 25.48 -14.97 -5.59
C LYS A 343 25.22 -13.52 -5.20
N VAL A 344 24.53 -13.32 -4.07
CA VAL A 344 24.33 -12.04 -3.41
C VAL A 344 24.82 -12.16 -1.96
N MET A 345 25.59 -11.21 -1.48
CA MET A 345 26.03 -11.20 -0.09
C MET A 345 25.01 -10.51 0.80
N ALA A 346 24.39 -11.27 1.70
CA ALA A 346 23.58 -10.75 2.78
C ALA A 346 24.47 -10.40 3.98
N MET A 347 24.36 -9.19 4.52
CA MET A 347 25.22 -8.68 5.56
C MET A 347 24.44 -7.93 6.64
N SER A 348 24.95 -7.92 7.87
CA SER A 348 24.40 -7.15 8.98
C SER A 348 25.48 -6.47 9.78
N TYR A 349 25.25 -5.20 10.17
CA TYR A 349 26.13 -4.39 11.01
C TYR A 349 25.34 -3.87 12.21
N TYR A 350 25.84 -4.14 13.41
CA TYR A 350 25.08 -3.80 14.63
C TYR A 350 25.99 -3.65 15.86
N PRO A 351 25.62 -2.81 16.84
CA PRO A 351 26.36 -2.71 18.10
C PRO A 351 26.03 -3.88 19.05
N LYS A 352 26.85 -4.03 20.08
CA LYS A 352 26.68 -5.12 21.08
C LYS A 352 25.31 -5.13 21.76
N GLU A 353 24.66 -3.99 21.87
CA GLU A 353 23.32 -3.82 22.46
C GLU A 353 22.22 -4.55 21.69
N ALA A 354 22.46 -4.84 20.40
CA ALA A 354 21.58 -5.60 19.53
C ALA A 354 22.00 -7.07 19.36
N TYR A 355 23.19 -7.45 19.80
CA TYR A 355 23.87 -8.71 19.47
C TYR A 355 23.00 -9.95 19.62
N ALA A 356 22.37 -10.15 20.79
CA ALA A 356 21.67 -11.40 21.09
C ALA A 356 20.51 -11.71 20.15
N LEU A 357 19.91 -10.69 19.55
CA LEU A 357 18.82 -10.82 18.59
C LEU A 357 19.33 -10.81 17.14
N TRP A 358 20.23 -9.89 16.81
CA TRP A 358 20.70 -9.66 15.44
C TRP A 358 21.55 -10.80 14.90
N ILE A 359 22.50 -11.32 15.67
CA ILE A 359 23.34 -12.47 15.25
C ILE A 359 22.52 -13.70 14.86
N LYS A 360 21.32 -13.85 15.47
CA LYS A 360 20.45 -15.00 15.22
C LYS A 360 19.57 -14.83 14.00
N TYR A 361 19.10 -13.61 13.71
CA TYR A 361 18.03 -13.40 12.73
C TYR A 361 18.42 -12.49 11.56
N SER A 362 19.13 -11.36 11.81
CA SER A 362 19.21 -10.26 10.85
C SER A 362 19.66 -10.70 9.44
N THR A 363 20.83 -11.25 9.30
CA THR A 363 21.40 -11.65 8.00
C THR A 363 20.57 -12.76 7.32
N LYS A 364 19.95 -13.65 8.10
CA LYS A 364 19.03 -14.67 7.55
C LYS A 364 17.73 -14.05 7.04
N VAL A 365 17.22 -13.03 7.73
CA VAL A 365 16.04 -12.28 7.30
C VAL A 365 16.32 -11.49 6.02
N VAL A 366 17.50 -10.86 5.92
CA VAL A 366 17.95 -10.23 4.65
C VAL A 366 17.89 -11.24 3.49
N ALA A 367 18.52 -12.41 3.68
CA ALA A 367 18.54 -13.47 2.65
C ALA A 367 17.13 -14.00 2.31
N HIS A 368 16.26 -14.15 3.32
CA HIS A 368 14.86 -14.56 3.14
C HIS A 368 14.08 -13.52 2.32
N THR A 369 14.18 -12.25 2.69
CA THR A 369 13.48 -11.14 2.01
C THR A 369 13.84 -11.09 0.52
N LEU A 370 15.14 -11.15 0.19
CA LEU A 370 15.59 -11.15 -1.19
C LEU A 370 14.97 -12.30 -2.00
N LYS A 371 14.87 -13.50 -1.43
CA LYS A 371 14.26 -14.66 -2.10
C LYS A 371 12.77 -14.47 -2.36
N VAL A 372 12.03 -14.03 -1.34
CA VAL A 372 10.57 -13.89 -1.47
C VAL A 372 10.20 -12.74 -2.39
N TYR A 373 10.83 -11.58 -2.24
CA TYR A 373 10.58 -10.46 -3.15
C TYR A 373 10.96 -10.80 -4.60
N SER A 374 12.10 -11.48 -4.80
CA SER A 374 12.49 -11.94 -6.14
C SER A 374 11.48 -12.94 -6.74
N LYS A 375 10.86 -13.77 -5.90
CA LYS A 375 9.79 -14.68 -6.32
C LYS A 375 8.55 -13.95 -6.80
N HIS A 376 8.18 -12.84 -6.15
CA HIS A 376 6.94 -12.10 -6.41
C HIS A 376 7.10 -10.89 -7.35
N THR A 377 8.33 -10.45 -7.64
CA THR A 377 8.62 -9.30 -8.49
C THR A 377 9.62 -9.66 -9.61
N ILE A 378 10.86 -9.20 -9.49
CA ILE A 378 11.98 -9.49 -10.38
C ILE A 378 13.15 -10.08 -9.58
N PRO A 379 14.05 -10.86 -10.21
CA PRO A 379 15.28 -11.30 -9.54
C PRO A 379 16.10 -10.10 -9.03
N TYR A 380 16.49 -10.11 -7.76
CA TYR A 380 17.30 -9.05 -7.16
C TYR A 380 18.59 -8.79 -7.97
N PRO A 381 18.80 -7.58 -8.50
CA PRO A 381 19.87 -7.35 -9.47
C PRO A 381 21.24 -7.02 -8.87
N TYR A 382 21.31 -6.64 -7.59
CA TYR A 382 22.53 -6.13 -6.98
C TYR A 382 23.37 -7.22 -6.30
N PRO A 383 24.69 -6.97 -6.10
CA PRO A 383 25.61 -7.97 -5.55
C PRO A 383 25.53 -8.15 -4.03
N VAL A 384 24.98 -7.17 -3.31
CA VAL A 384 24.91 -7.15 -1.85
C VAL A 384 23.57 -6.65 -1.36
N ALA A 385 23.19 -7.01 -0.13
CA ALA A 385 22.11 -6.40 0.63
C ALA A 385 22.50 -6.34 2.11
N ILE A 386 22.36 -5.17 2.72
CA ILE A 386 22.94 -4.83 4.00
C ILE A 386 21.86 -4.33 4.94
N SER A 387 21.78 -4.88 6.16
CA SER A 387 20.99 -4.40 7.27
C SER A 387 21.89 -3.77 8.32
N VAL A 388 21.68 -2.50 8.67
CA VAL A 388 22.45 -1.79 9.71
C VAL A 388 21.51 -1.46 10.87
N GLU A 389 21.93 -1.77 12.10
CA GLU A 389 21.24 -1.29 13.30
C GLU A 389 21.51 0.20 13.49
N GLY A 390 20.48 1.02 13.35
CA GLY A 390 20.58 2.47 13.41
C GLY A 390 19.37 3.14 14.07
N SER A 391 18.63 2.42 14.92
CA SER A 391 17.48 2.92 15.70
C SER A 391 16.35 3.56 14.87
N SER A 392 16.21 3.22 13.59
CA SER A 392 15.13 3.70 12.71
C SER A 392 14.74 2.64 11.69
N GLY A 393 13.69 2.90 10.91
CA GLY A 393 13.43 2.27 9.63
C GLY A 393 13.79 3.26 8.53
N MET A 394 14.71 2.88 7.62
CA MET A 394 15.11 3.71 6.50
C MET A 394 15.85 2.90 5.45
N GLU A 395 15.45 3.07 4.22
CA GLU A 395 15.93 2.33 3.06
C GLU A 395 16.86 3.12 2.16
N TYR A 396 17.78 2.38 1.51
CA TYR A 396 18.64 2.85 0.42
C TYR A 396 18.98 1.69 -0.52
N PRO A 397 19.47 1.95 -1.73
CA PRO A 397 19.93 0.86 -2.58
C PRO A 397 20.99 0.01 -1.89
N MET A 398 20.75 -1.28 -1.78
CA MET A 398 21.66 -2.28 -1.19
C MET A 398 21.93 -2.14 0.32
N ILE A 399 21.43 -1.12 1.01
CA ILE A 399 21.62 -0.92 2.45
C ILE A 399 20.35 -0.35 3.07
N CYS A 400 20.03 -0.76 4.28
CA CYS A 400 18.95 -0.19 5.05
C CYS A 400 19.33 -0.05 6.53
N PHE A 401 18.64 0.84 7.22
CA PHE A 401 18.81 1.09 8.65
C PHE A 401 17.59 0.56 9.40
N ASN A 402 17.81 -0.23 10.44
CA ASN A 402 16.76 -0.94 11.15
C ASN A 402 16.88 -0.73 12.66
N ASN A 403 15.84 -1.07 13.38
CA ASN A 403 15.84 -1.10 14.85
C ASN A 403 15.62 -2.52 15.38
N GLY A 404 15.86 -2.73 16.66
CA GLY A 404 15.57 -4.01 17.31
C GLY A 404 16.63 -4.42 18.33
N ARG A 405 16.67 -3.70 19.46
CA ARG A 405 17.56 -4.01 20.59
C ARG A 405 16.88 -4.89 21.61
N THR A 406 17.69 -5.66 22.31
CA THR A 406 17.26 -6.48 23.45
C THR A 406 17.25 -5.67 24.75
N ASP A 407 16.65 -6.22 25.78
CA ASP A 407 16.86 -5.73 27.13
C ASP A 407 18.36 -5.89 27.54
N LYS A 408 18.82 -5.16 28.56
CA LYS A 408 20.24 -5.17 28.99
C LYS A 408 20.77 -6.55 29.36
N ASP A 409 19.91 -7.49 29.73
CA ASP A 409 20.25 -8.88 30.03
C ASP A 409 20.26 -9.81 28.81
N GLY A 410 20.06 -9.26 27.61
CA GLY A 410 20.00 -9.98 26.34
C GLY A 410 18.67 -10.70 26.09
N THR A 411 17.66 -10.51 26.92
CA THR A 411 16.31 -11.03 26.67
C THR A 411 15.50 -10.08 25.78
N TYR A 412 14.42 -10.58 25.17
CA TYR A 412 13.52 -9.79 24.32
C TYR A 412 12.10 -10.36 24.37
N THR A 413 11.12 -9.51 24.09
CA THR A 413 9.73 -9.91 23.95
C THR A 413 9.47 -10.50 22.57
N GLU A 414 8.36 -11.23 22.43
CA GLU A 414 7.87 -11.67 21.12
C GLU A 414 7.66 -10.47 20.17
N ALA A 415 7.09 -9.39 20.69
CA ALA A 415 6.89 -8.15 19.92
C ALA A 415 8.22 -7.53 19.44
N THR A 416 9.28 -7.56 20.25
CA THR A 416 10.62 -7.10 19.85
C THR A 416 11.19 -7.98 18.73
N LYS A 417 11.08 -9.32 18.86
CA LYS A 417 11.55 -10.27 17.82
C LYS A 417 10.88 -10.04 16.49
N TYR A 418 9.55 -10.13 16.45
CA TYR A 418 8.81 -10.00 15.19
C TYR A 418 8.80 -8.56 14.68
N GLY A 419 8.91 -7.57 15.57
CA GLY A 419 9.10 -6.16 15.19
C GLY A 419 10.40 -5.93 14.44
N MET A 420 11.53 -6.48 14.94
CA MET A 420 12.82 -6.43 14.24
C MET A 420 12.79 -7.18 12.92
N ILE A 421 12.24 -8.39 12.89
CA ILE A 421 12.13 -9.18 11.66
C ILE A 421 11.30 -8.42 10.63
N GLY A 422 10.15 -7.88 11.05
CA GLY A 422 9.25 -7.13 10.17
C GLY A 422 9.88 -5.85 9.60
N VAL A 423 10.63 -5.08 10.40
CA VAL A 423 11.31 -3.89 9.89
C VAL A 423 12.45 -4.27 8.93
N ILE A 424 13.23 -5.32 9.19
CA ILE A 424 14.26 -5.78 8.25
C ILE A 424 13.64 -6.24 6.92
N ILE A 425 12.52 -7.00 6.96
CA ILE A 425 11.81 -7.39 5.74
C ILE A 425 11.35 -6.15 4.97
N HIS A 426 10.80 -5.15 5.67
CA HIS A 426 10.30 -3.92 5.08
C HIS A 426 11.44 -3.13 4.41
N GLU A 427 12.47 -2.78 5.16
CA GLU A 427 13.56 -1.92 4.68
C GLU A 427 14.42 -2.60 3.59
N VAL A 428 14.68 -3.91 3.69
CA VAL A 428 15.33 -4.67 2.60
C VAL A 428 14.42 -4.77 1.38
N GLY A 429 13.12 -4.88 1.60
CA GLY A 429 12.10 -4.94 0.54
C GLY A 429 12.08 -3.69 -0.34
N HIS A 430 12.32 -2.52 0.24
CA HIS A 430 12.45 -1.26 -0.50
C HIS A 430 13.51 -1.26 -1.60
N ASN A 431 14.47 -2.18 -1.59
CA ASN A 431 15.34 -2.38 -2.75
C ASN A 431 14.56 -2.61 -4.05
N PHE A 432 13.35 -3.16 -3.99
CA PHE A 432 12.49 -3.41 -5.15
C PHE A 432 11.56 -2.22 -5.43
N PHE A 433 10.91 -1.71 -4.40
CA PHE A 433 10.06 -0.52 -4.41
C PHE A 433 10.49 0.41 -3.27
N PRO A 434 11.06 1.58 -3.50
CA PRO A 434 11.18 2.31 -4.77
C PRO A 434 12.59 2.24 -5.41
N MET A 435 13.57 1.51 -4.85
CA MET A 435 14.97 1.63 -5.29
C MET A 435 15.21 1.11 -6.71
N ILE A 436 14.47 0.10 -7.17
CA ILE A 436 14.54 -0.41 -8.54
C ILE A 436 13.38 0.10 -9.39
N VAL A 437 12.15 0.01 -8.89
CA VAL A 437 10.95 0.58 -9.53
C VAL A 437 10.73 1.96 -8.94
N ASN A 438 11.32 2.97 -9.56
CA ASN A 438 11.57 4.29 -8.99
C ASN A 438 10.41 5.27 -9.21
N SER A 439 9.37 5.20 -8.38
CA SER A 439 8.27 6.16 -8.38
C SER A 439 8.64 7.49 -7.70
N ASP A 440 7.88 8.55 -7.99
CA ASP A 440 7.98 9.85 -7.30
C ASP A 440 7.16 9.80 -6.00
N GLU A 441 7.85 9.65 -4.88
CA GLU A 441 7.23 9.54 -3.57
C GLU A 441 6.59 10.83 -3.09
N ARG A 442 7.11 11.98 -3.48
CA ARG A 442 6.57 13.28 -3.08
C ARG A 442 5.15 13.51 -3.58
N GLN A 443 4.79 12.83 -4.68
CA GLN A 443 3.43 12.82 -5.20
C GLN A 443 2.65 11.58 -4.77
N TRP A 444 3.30 10.38 -4.81
CA TRP A 444 2.61 9.09 -4.65
C TRP A 444 3.37 8.18 -3.68
N TRP A 445 3.42 8.57 -2.42
CA TRP A 445 4.15 7.82 -1.39
C TRP A 445 3.69 6.35 -1.24
N TRP A 446 2.43 6.07 -1.54
CA TRP A 446 1.91 4.72 -1.53
C TRP A 446 2.55 3.78 -2.59
N MET A 447 3.14 4.30 -3.67
CA MET A 447 3.84 3.49 -4.67
C MET A 447 5.19 2.97 -4.16
N ASP A 448 5.73 3.61 -3.16
CA ASP A 448 6.83 3.15 -2.35
C ASP A 448 6.32 2.25 -1.23
N GLU A 449 5.76 2.83 -0.20
CA GLU A 449 5.40 2.19 1.06
C GLU A 449 4.31 1.13 0.91
N GLY A 450 3.32 1.39 0.08
CA GLY A 450 2.18 0.50 -0.10
C GLY A 450 2.53 -0.76 -0.88
N LEU A 451 3.29 -0.63 -1.99
CA LEU A 451 3.75 -1.78 -2.76
C LEU A 451 4.72 -2.63 -1.94
N ASN A 452 5.63 -1.96 -1.23
CA ASN A 452 6.58 -2.63 -0.34
C ASN A 452 5.88 -3.33 0.83
N THR A 453 4.93 -2.69 1.52
CA THR A 453 4.16 -3.30 2.62
C THR A 453 3.36 -4.52 2.16
N PHE A 454 2.84 -4.52 0.92
CA PHE A 454 2.20 -5.70 0.35
C PHE A 454 3.19 -6.86 0.20
N CYS A 455 4.37 -6.61 -0.37
CA CYS A 455 5.41 -7.65 -0.50
C CYS A 455 5.97 -8.07 0.86
N GLN A 456 6.10 -7.14 1.82
CA GLN A 456 6.45 -7.45 3.21
C GLN A 456 5.49 -8.47 3.80
N PHE A 457 4.18 -8.26 3.65
CA PHE A 457 3.18 -9.19 4.15
C PHE A 457 3.38 -10.60 3.57
N LEU A 458 3.67 -10.72 2.26
CA LEU A 458 3.97 -12.02 1.64
C LEU A 458 5.22 -12.65 2.24
N ALA A 459 6.28 -11.86 2.47
CA ALA A 459 7.51 -12.35 3.06
C ALA A 459 7.36 -12.74 4.53
N GLU A 460 6.55 -12.03 5.30
CA GLU A 460 6.19 -12.39 6.68
C GLU A 460 5.47 -13.73 6.72
N GLN A 461 4.50 -13.96 5.84
CA GLN A 461 3.75 -15.22 5.74
C GLN A 461 4.62 -16.41 5.28
N GLU A 462 5.65 -16.16 4.47
CA GLU A 462 6.62 -17.19 4.05
C GLU A 462 7.76 -17.39 5.06
N PHE A 463 7.93 -16.48 6.04
CA PHE A 463 8.88 -16.62 7.14
C PHE A 463 8.37 -17.51 8.26
N ASP A 464 7.12 -17.32 8.68
CA ASP A 464 6.48 -18.08 9.75
C ASP A 464 4.97 -18.17 9.49
N ASN A 465 4.42 -19.39 9.48
CA ASN A 465 3.00 -19.64 9.25
C ASN A 465 2.05 -18.93 10.24
N HIS A 466 2.57 -18.55 11.41
CA HIS A 466 1.85 -17.83 12.46
C HIS A 466 2.40 -16.41 12.69
N TYR A 467 3.07 -15.84 11.68
CA TYR A 467 3.64 -14.50 11.81
C TYR A 467 2.57 -13.48 12.21
N PRO A 468 2.77 -12.69 13.27
CA PRO A 468 1.78 -11.71 13.74
C PRO A 468 1.79 -10.44 12.90
N SER A 469 1.44 -10.57 11.62
CA SER A 469 1.42 -9.44 10.66
C SER A 469 0.46 -8.34 11.12
N ARG A 470 0.90 -7.10 11.03
CA ARG A 470 0.14 -5.91 11.44
C ARG A 470 -0.60 -5.25 10.29
N ARG A 471 -0.27 -5.58 9.03
CA ARG A 471 -0.81 -5.01 7.79
C ARG A 471 -0.99 -6.14 6.78
N GLY A 472 -1.80 -5.90 5.75
CA GLY A 472 -2.07 -6.87 4.68
C GLY A 472 -3.45 -7.50 4.77
N PRO A 473 -3.83 -8.24 5.84
CA PRO A 473 -5.17 -8.82 5.96
C PRO A 473 -6.27 -7.76 5.96
N ALA A 474 -7.35 -8.02 5.21
CA ALA A 474 -8.41 -7.04 4.97
C ALA A 474 -9.07 -6.53 6.27
N HIS A 475 -9.26 -7.40 7.27
CA HIS A 475 -9.89 -7.00 8.53
C HIS A 475 -9.07 -6.02 9.38
N LEU A 476 -7.76 -5.90 9.15
CA LEU A 476 -6.89 -5.01 9.94
C LEU A 476 -7.04 -3.53 9.54
N ILE A 477 -7.60 -3.22 8.36
CA ILE A 477 -7.79 -1.83 7.91
C ILE A 477 -9.15 -1.25 8.34
N THR A 478 -10.08 -2.08 8.82
CA THR A 478 -11.47 -1.68 9.08
C THR A 478 -11.59 -0.55 10.10
N ASP A 479 -10.75 -0.52 11.14
CA ASP A 479 -10.78 0.54 12.15
C ASP A 479 -10.37 1.90 11.60
N TYR A 480 -9.45 1.95 10.62
CA TYR A 480 -9.13 3.16 9.89
C TYR A 480 -10.30 3.57 9.00
N MET A 481 -10.89 2.65 8.24
CA MET A 481 -11.99 2.94 7.31
C MET A 481 -13.30 3.34 8.01
N LYS A 482 -13.46 3.05 9.31
CA LYS A 482 -14.60 3.49 10.15
C LYS A 482 -14.50 4.94 10.61
N GLN A 483 -13.36 5.58 10.42
CA GLN A 483 -13.16 6.93 10.91
C GLN A 483 -14.08 7.96 10.20
N PRO A 484 -14.34 9.11 10.83
CA PRO A 484 -15.06 10.20 10.18
C PRO A 484 -14.39 10.61 8.86
N LYS A 485 -15.20 11.02 7.87
CA LYS A 485 -14.70 11.36 6.52
C LYS A 485 -13.68 12.48 6.50
N ASP A 486 -13.70 13.38 7.47
CA ASP A 486 -12.73 14.47 7.65
C ASP A 486 -11.38 14.02 8.22
N GLN A 487 -11.24 12.72 8.51
CA GLN A 487 -10.01 12.08 8.96
C GLN A 487 -9.48 11.04 7.93
N LEU A 488 -10.08 11.00 6.76
CA LEU A 488 -9.77 10.04 5.70
C LEU A 488 -9.42 10.78 4.42
N GLU A 489 -8.37 10.33 3.74
CA GLU A 489 -7.99 10.77 2.42
C GLU A 489 -7.91 9.60 1.43
N PRO A 490 -8.12 9.85 0.12
CA PRO A 490 -7.77 8.90 -0.93
C PRO A 490 -6.28 8.49 -0.85
N ILE A 491 -5.95 7.27 -1.25
CA ILE A 491 -4.55 6.81 -1.37
C ILE A 491 -3.76 7.70 -2.33
N MET A 492 -4.43 8.26 -3.35
CA MET A 492 -3.84 9.15 -4.35
C MET A 492 -3.46 10.55 -3.84
N THR A 493 -3.70 10.83 -2.55
CA THR A 493 -3.35 12.12 -1.92
C THR A 493 -1.84 12.27 -1.83
N GLY A 494 -1.33 13.46 -2.16
CA GLY A 494 0.09 13.79 -2.03
C GLY A 494 0.54 13.78 -0.57
N TYR A 495 1.82 13.48 -0.35
CA TYR A 495 2.41 13.26 0.97
C TYR A 495 2.03 14.34 2.02
N ASP A 496 2.16 15.62 1.65
CA ASP A 496 1.98 16.76 2.58
C ASP A 496 0.54 16.92 3.10
N ALA A 497 -0.43 16.23 2.50
CA ALA A 497 -1.85 16.33 2.85
C ALA A 497 -2.41 15.07 3.51
N ILE A 498 -1.57 14.05 3.77
CA ILE A 498 -2.02 12.81 4.42
C ILE A 498 -2.02 12.99 5.95
N ILE A 499 -3.17 12.77 6.59
CA ILE A 499 -3.33 12.85 8.05
C ILE A 499 -2.80 11.58 8.73
N SER A 500 -3.21 10.40 8.26
CA SER A 500 -2.82 9.11 8.84
C SER A 500 -1.92 8.33 7.88
N ILE A 501 -0.66 8.71 7.83
CA ILE A 501 0.33 8.16 6.90
C ILE A 501 0.41 6.63 6.95
N GLY A 502 0.61 6.05 8.14
CA GLY A 502 0.75 4.60 8.30
C GLY A 502 -0.49 3.80 7.89
N SER A 503 -1.69 4.40 7.99
CA SER A 503 -2.93 3.75 7.58
C SER A 503 -3.23 3.98 6.10
N ASN A 504 -2.95 5.17 5.56
CA ASN A 504 -3.23 5.53 4.18
C ASN A 504 -2.21 4.92 3.21
N ALA A 505 -0.95 5.39 3.27
CA ALA A 505 0.08 5.03 2.29
C ALA A 505 0.55 3.57 2.44
N TYR A 506 0.65 3.06 3.67
CA TYR A 506 1.10 1.69 3.96
C TYR A 506 -0.06 0.69 3.95
N ALA A 507 -0.93 0.76 4.99
CA ALA A 507 -1.86 -0.32 5.29
C ALA A 507 -3.00 -0.41 4.26
N LYS A 508 -3.67 0.71 3.90
CA LYS A 508 -4.79 0.69 2.96
C LYS A 508 -4.35 0.27 1.57
N ALA A 509 -3.18 0.75 1.09
CA ALA A 509 -2.64 0.37 -0.20
C ALA A 509 -2.26 -1.11 -0.24
N ALA A 510 -1.52 -1.62 0.77
CA ALA A 510 -1.16 -3.03 0.87
C ALA A 510 -2.37 -3.95 0.99
N THR A 511 -3.37 -3.55 1.80
CA THR A 511 -4.63 -4.30 1.93
C THR A 511 -5.37 -4.35 0.61
N GLY A 512 -5.41 -3.24 -0.14
CA GLY A 512 -6.03 -3.21 -1.46
C GLY A 512 -5.40 -4.20 -2.44
N LEU A 513 -4.08 -4.28 -2.48
CA LEU A 513 -3.37 -5.27 -3.31
C LEU A 513 -3.62 -6.70 -2.84
N ASN A 514 -3.69 -6.93 -1.53
CA ASN A 514 -4.00 -8.24 -0.97
C ASN A 514 -5.44 -8.69 -1.31
N ILE A 515 -6.43 -7.80 -1.26
CA ILE A 515 -7.81 -8.08 -1.70
C ILE A 515 -7.84 -8.41 -3.19
N LEU A 516 -7.10 -7.68 -4.04
CA LEU A 516 -6.98 -8.02 -5.46
C LEU A 516 -6.43 -9.43 -5.65
N ARG A 517 -5.36 -9.78 -4.93
CA ARG A 517 -4.68 -11.08 -5.03
C ARG A 517 -5.52 -12.24 -4.53
N GLU A 518 -6.14 -12.11 -3.36
CA GLU A 518 -6.80 -13.23 -2.69
C GLU A 518 -8.28 -13.38 -3.08
N THR A 519 -8.97 -12.26 -3.40
CA THR A 519 -10.43 -12.22 -3.49
C THR A 519 -10.94 -11.93 -4.91
N ILE A 520 -10.31 -10.98 -5.63
CA ILE A 520 -10.84 -10.47 -6.90
C ILE A 520 -10.23 -11.19 -8.10
N MET A 521 -8.90 -11.25 -8.20
CA MET A 521 -8.17 -11.82 -9.35
C MET A 521 -7.76 -13.28 -9.14
N GLY A 522 -7.47 -13.67 -7.89
CA GLY A 522 -6.79 -14.91 -7.56
C GLY A 522 -5.26 -14.78 -7.69
N ARG A 523 -4.55 -15.63 -6.91
CA ARG A 523 -3.08 -15.53 -6.75
C ARG A 523 -2.31 -15.64 -8.08
N GLU A 524 -2.63 -16.61 -8.90
CA GLU A 524 -1.88 -16.88 -10.14
C GLU A 524 -1.92 -15.67 -11.09
N LEU A 525 -3.12 -15.13 -11.33
CA LEU A 525 -3.32 -14.03 -12.27
C LEU A 525 -2.77 -12.71 -11.72
N PHE A 526 -2.98 -12.44 -10.43
CA PHE A 526 -2.43 -11.26 -9.78
C PHE A 526 -0.90 -11.28 -9.79
N ASP A 527 -0.29 -12.38 -9.35
CA ASP A 527 1.17 -12.53 -9.25
C ASP A 527 1.82 -12.37 -10.63
N TYR A 528 1.19 -12.88 -11.69
CA TYR A 528 1.64 -12.67 -13.07
C TYR A 528 1.62 -11.18 -13.45
N ALA A 529 0.50 -10.49 -13.24
CA ALA A 529 0.34 -9.08 -13.61
C ALA A 529 1.26 -8.16 -12.79
N PHE A 530 1.43 -8.43 -11.50
CA PHE A 530 2.31 -7.66 -10.61
C PHE A 530 3.79 -7.82 -10.97
N LYS A 531 4.22 -9.03 -11.33
CA LYS A 531 5.57 -9.27 -11.88
C LYS A 531 5.79 -8.52 -13.19
N GLU A 532 4.78 -8.50 -14.05
CA GLU A 532 4.86 -7.78 -15.32
C GLU A 532 5.04 -6.28 -15.09
N TYR A 533 4.35 -5.69 -14.10
CA TYR A 533 4.58 -4.30 -13.70
C TYR A 533 6.03 -4.08 -13.23
N ALA A 534 6.52 -4.89 -12.30
CA ALA A 534 7.88 -4.77 -11.79
C ALA A 534 8.92 -4.92 -12.94
N ARG A 535 8.71 -5.85 -13.87
CA ARG A 535 9.59 -6.08 -15.03
C ARG A 535 9.58 -4.91 -16.02
N ARG A 536 8.40 -4.35 -16.34
CA ARG A 536 8.25 -3.22 -17.26
C ARG A 536 8.95 -1.96 -16.73
N TRP A 537 8.87 -1.74 -15.43
CA TRP A 537 9.30 -0.51 -14.79
C TRP A 537 10.58 -0.64 -13.95
N ALA A 538 11.25 -1.79 -13.97
CA ALA A 538 12.58 -1.93 -13.38
C ALA A 538 13.54 -0.87 -13.93
N PHE A 539 14.22 -0.16 -13.03
CA PHE A 539 15.15 0.95 -13.33
C PHE A 539 14.52 2.11 -14.13
N LYS A 540 13.24 2.36 -13.91
CA LYS A 540 12.49 3.45 -14.57
C LYS A 540 11.61 4.18 -13.56
N HIS A 541 10.95 5.25 -14.03
CA HIS A 541 10.10 6.12 -13.23
C HIS A 541 8.61 5.92 -13.57
N PRO A 542 7.90 4.96 -12.95
CA PRO A 542 6.48 4.75 -13.20
C PRO A 542 5.60 5.81 -12.51
N THR A 543 4.38 5.92 -13.00
CA THR A 543 3.27 6.65 -12.39
C THR A 543 2.17 5.67 -11.95
N PRO A 544 1.18 6.08 -11.14
CA PRO A 544 0.02 5.25 -10.80
C PRO A 544 -0.70 4.67 -12.02
N ALA A 545 -0.84 5.47 -13.08
CA ALA A 545 -1.47 5.03 -14.33
C ALA A 545 -0.75 3.85 -14.99
N ASP A 546 0.58 3.79 -14.86
CA ASP A 546 1.38 2.70 -15.41
C ASP A 546 1.13 1.39 -14.65
N LEU A 547 0.96 1.45 -13.32
CA LEU A 547 0.56 0.29 -12.53
C LEU A 547 -0.85 -0.17 -12.88
N PHE A 548 -1.84 0.72 -12.83
CA PHE A 548 -3.24 0.37 -13.06
C PHE A 548 -3.42 -0.27 -14.43
N ARG A 549 -2.90 0.36 -15.48
CA ARG A 549 -2.96 -0.16 -16.85
C ARG A 549 -2.22 -1.48 -17.01
N THR A 550 -1.05 -1.63 -16.37
CA THR A 550 -0.33 -2.91 -16.46
C THR A 550 -1.10 -4.05 -15.81
N MET A 551 -1.72 -3.80 -14.66
CA MET A 551 -2.53 -4.82 -13.97
C MET A 551 -3.70 -5.29 -14.84
N GLU A 552 -4.37 -4.38 -15.53
CA GLU A 552 -5.50 -4.68 -16.42
C GLU A 552 -5.04 -5.32 -17.74
N ASP A 553 -4.01 -4.78 -18.37
CA ASP A 553 -3.46 -5.30 -19.64
C ASP A 553 -2.95 -6.75 -19.49
N ALA A 554 -2.23 -7.02 -18.41
CA ALA A 554 -1.66 -8.34 -18.16
C ALA A 554 -2.68 -9.39 -17.71
N SER A 555 -3.81 -8.98 -17.14
CA SER A 555 -4.81 -9.88 -16.56
C SER A 555 -6.10 -9.99 -17.38
N ALA A 556 -6.40 -9.04 -18.24
CA ALA A 556 -7.69 -8.87 -18.92
C ALA A 556 -8.88 -8.72 -17.92
N VAL A 557 -8.61 -8.27 -16.69
CA VAL A 557 -9.63 -7.97 -15.67
C VAL A 557 -9.90 -6.48 -15.66
N ASP A 558 -11.16 -6.08 -15.78
CA ASP A 558 -11.60 -4.69 -15.60
C ASP A 558 -11.54 -4.35 -14.10
N LEU A 559 -10.60 -3.49 -13.71
CA LEU A 559 -10.34 -3.06 -12.34
C LEU A 559 -10.66 -1.57 -12.13
N ASP A 560 -11.15 -0.84 -13.12
CA ASP A 560 -11.44 0.59 -13.01
C ASP A 560 -12.37 0.91 -11.82
N TRP A 561 -13.37 0.08 -11.59
CA TRP A 561 -14.27 0.20 -10.44
C TRP A 561 -13.54 0.09 -9.10
N TYR A 562 -12.51 -0.77 -9.04
CA TYR A 562 -11.72 -1.02 -7.84
C TYR A 562 -10.74 0.13 -7.57
N TRP A 563 -9.98 0.53 -8.59
CA TRP A 563 -9.09 1.68 -8.48
C TRP A 563 -9.86 2.93 -8.07
N ARG A 564 -10.98 3.21 -8.73
CA ARG A 564 -11.88 4.35 -8.43
C ARG A 564 -12.31 4.35 -6.96
N GLY A 565 -12.81 3.25 -6.46
CA GLY A 565 -13.34 3.17 -5.10
C GLY A 565 -12.23 3.13 -4.04
N TRP A 566 -11.23 2.28 -4.23
CA TRP A 566 -10.22 2.03 -3.20
C TRP A 566 -9.09 3.06 -3.20
N TRP A 567 -8.57 3.48 -4.39
CA TRP A 567 -7.46 4.45 -4.51
C TRP A 567 -7.91 5.90 -4.57
N PHE A 568 -8.98 6.20 -5.31
CA PHE A 568 -9.49 7.56 -5.49
C PHE A 568 -10.60 7.94 -4.52
N GLY A 569 -11.12 6.97 -3.73
CA GLY A 569 -12.22 7.16 -2.79
C GLY A 569 -11.84 6.94 -1.32
N THR A 570 -12.77 7.32 -0.44
CA THR A 570 -12.68 7.13 1.01
C THR A 570 -13.85 6.32 1.58
N GLU A 571 -14.78 5.88 0.73
CA GLU A 571 -15.92 5.09 1.16
C GLU A 571 -15.47 3.70 1.63
N PRO A 572 -15.96 3.25 2.80
CA PRO A 572 -15.69 1.91 3.30
C PRO A 572 -16.52 0.83 2.58
N VAL A 573 -16.14 -0.40 2.77
CA VAL A 573 -16.97 -1.57 2.47
C VAL A 573 -17.91 -1.80 3.65
N ASP A 574 -19.21 -1.86 3.39
CA ASP A 574 -20.25 -2.23 4.35
C ASP A 574 -21.42 -2.78 3.56
N ILE A 575 -21.48 -4.11 3.47
CA ILE A 575 -22.53 -4.85 2.74
C ILE A 575 -23.40 -5.60 3.72
N SER A 576 -24.68 -5.19 3.83
CA SER A 576 -25.62 -5.81 4.74
C SER A 576 -26.50 -6.86 4.05
N LEU A 577 -26.93 -7.85 4.81
CA LEU A 577 -27.98 -8.81 4.46
C LEU A 577 -29.32 -8.33 5.05
N ASP A 578 -30.06 -7.56 4.27
CA ASP A 578 -31.28 -6.89 4.77
C ASP A 578 -32.48 -7.83 4.90
N SER A 579 -32.59 -8.84 4.03
CA SER A 579 -33.72 -9.75 4.04
C SER A 579 -33.35 -11.13 3.51
N VAL A 580 -33.97 -12.14 4.13
CA VAL A 580 -33.91 -13.53 3.70
C VAL A 580 -35.32 -14.04 3.60
N LYS A 581 -35.77 -14.36 2.38
CA LYS A 581 -37.04 -14.99 2.15
C LYS A 581 -36.82 -16.41 1.65
N TRP A 582 -37.52 -17.35 2.29
CA TRP A 582 -37.43 -18.77 1.96
C TRP A 582 -38.72 -19.25 1.30
N PHE A 583 -38.61 -19.90 0.16
CA PHE A 583 -39.71 -20.44 -0.61
C PHE A 583 -39.49 -21.93 -0.85
N LYS A 584 -40.59 -22.67 -0.81
CA LYS A 584 -40.67 -24.07 -1.26
C LYS A 584 -41.77 -24.23 -2.29
N LEU A 585 -41.59 -25.15 -3.22
CA LEU A 585 -42.68 -25.52 -4.09
C LEU A 585 -43.68 -26.30 -3.28
N ASP A 586 -44.93 -25.76 -3.19
CA ASP A 586 -46.06 -26.44 -2.64
C ASP A 586 -46.85 -27.04 -3.81
N ASP A 587 -46.81 -28.38 -3.89
CA ASP A 587 -47.54 -29.12 -4.95
C ASP A 587 -48.98 -29.40 -4.60
N GLN A 588 -49.42 -29.05 -3.35
CA GLN A 588 -50.77 -29.21 -2.85
C GLN A 588 -51.47 -27.87 -2.60
N ALA A 589 -50.82 -26.75 -2.87
CA ALA A 589 -51.42 -25.44 -2.66
C ALA A 589 -52.66 -25.27 -3.56
N ASN A 590 -53.81 -25.36 -2.92
CA ASN A 590 -55.02 -24.82 -3.48
C ASN A 590 -54.87 -23.30 -3.55
N THR A 591 -54.44 -22.80 -4.68
CA THR A 591 -54.39 -21.35 -4.93
C THR A 591 -55.85 -20.86 -4.89
N LYS A 592 -56.33 -20.47 -3.72
CA LYS A 592 -57.46 -19.57 -3.64
C LYS A 592 -57.02 -18.27 -4.28
N SER A 593 -57.13 -18.19 -5.60
CA SER A 593 -57.05 -16.88 -6.26
C SER A 593 -58.22 -16.06 -5.72
N PHE A 594 -57.93 -14.87 -5.23
CA PHE A 594 -58.95 -13.88 -4.90
C PHE A 594 -59.63 -13.53 -6.24
N ASP A 595 -60.86 -14.01 -6.41
CA ASP A 595 -61.62 -13.76 -7.63
C ASP A 595 -62.12 -12.31 -7.61
N GLN A 596 -61.45 -11.41 -8.31
CA GLN A 596 -61.84 -10.01 -8.43
C GLN A 596 -63.23 -9.88 -9.10
N SER A 597 -63.72 -10.91 -9.79
CA SER A 597 -65.04 -10.88 -10.41
C SER A 597 -66.21 -10.91 -9.40
N GLU A 598 -65.96 -11.33 -8.15
CA GLU A 598 -66.91 -11.29 -7.06
C GLU A 598 -66.95 -9.93 -6.33
N PHE A 599 -66.03 -9.00 -6.69
CA PHE A 599 -65.97 -7.71 -6.02
C PHE A 599 -66.93 -6.70 -6.69
N GLU A 600 -68.02 -6.36 -5.99
CA GLU A 600 -68.89 -5.28 -6.39
C GLU A 600 -68.48 -3.94 -5.77
N ALA A 601 -68.42 -2.90 -6.60
CA ALA A 601 -68.17 -1.56 -6.10
C ALA A 601 -69.35 -1.05 -5.28
N ILE A 602 -69.10 -0.32 -4.19
CA ILE A 602 -70.12 0.18 -3.27
C ILE A 602 -71.23 1.00 -3.95
N ASN A 603 -70.88 1.71 -5.04
CA ASN A 603 -71.85 2.45 -5.82
C ASN A 603 -72.84 1.53 -6.57
N GLN A 604 -72.42 0.36 -7.04
CA GLN A 604 -73.26 -0.62 -7.70
C GLN A 604 -74.25 -1.22 -6.71
N ILE A 605 -73.83 -1.52 -5.49
CA ILE A 605 -74.64 -2.01 -4.40
C ILE A 605 -75.71 -0.96 -4.06
N ARG A 606 -75.27 0.29 -3.80
CA ARG A 606 -76.16 1.39 -3.43
C ARG A 606 -77.15 1.76 -4.56
N ASN A 607 -76.76 1.71 -5.81
CA ASN A 607 -77.61 2.01 -6.95
C ASN A 607 -78.73 0.97 -7.07
N ARG A 608 -78.53 -0.28 -6.67
CA ARG A 608 -79.58 -1.29 -6.62
C ARG A 608 -80.55 -1.10 -5.45
N GLU A 609 -80.13 -0.50 -4.38
CA GLU A 609 -80.94 -0.19 -3.21
C GLU A 609 -81.77 1.10 -3.41
N ASP A 610 -81.29 2.02 -4.24
CA ASP A 610 -81.93 3.31 -4.53
C ASP A 610 -83.09 3.13 -5.52
N LYS A 611 -84.25 3.15 -4.97
CA LYS A 611 -85.51 3.01 -5.74
C LYS A 611 -85.78 4.16 -6.72
N SER A 612 -85.07 5.22 -6.68
CA SER A 612 -85.12 6.35 -7.64
C SER A 612 -84.41 6.02 -8.97
N ILE A 613 -83.56 5.01 -8.99
CA ILE A 613 -82.80 4.60 -10.14
C ILE A 613 -83.54 3.50 -10.89
N THR A 614 -83.82 3.76 -12.17
CA THR A 614 -84.36 2.74 -13.10
C THR A 614 -83.20 2.42 -14.09
N PHE A 615 -82.73 1.19 -14.04
CA PHE A 615 -81.67 0.77 -14.97
C PHE A 615 -82.21 0.68 -16.41
N ALA A 616 -81.53 1.22 -17.36
CA ALA A 616 -81.94 1.21 -18.76
C ALA A 616 -82.18 -0.20 -19.29
N THR A 617 -81.41 -1.18 -18.85
CA THR A 617 -81.55 -2.58 -19.19
C THR A 617 -82.79 -3.22 -18.57
N ASP A 618 -83.35 -2.63 -17.51
CA ASP A 618 -84.58 -3.07 -16.92
C ASP A 618 -85.85 -2.39 -17.56
N ALA A 619 -85.65 -1.15 -17.97
CA ALA A 619 -86.62 -0.40 -18.69
C ALA A 619 -86.80 -0.86 -20.16
N ASP A 620 -85.75 -1.28 -20.79
CA ASP A 620 -85.71 -1.79 -22.17
C ASP A 620 -84.97 -3.14 -22.23
N THR A 621 -85.69 -4.24 -22.32
CA THR A 621 -85.09 -5.58 -22.37
C THR A 621 -84.37 -5.88 -23.69
N THR A 622 -84.55 -5.08 -24.75
CA THR A 622 -83.80 -5.25 -26.00
C THR A 622 -82.35 -4.94 -25.83
N LEU A 623 -81.97 -4.22 -24.76
CA LEU A 623 -80.55 -3.94 -24.42
C LEU A 623 -79.87 -5.13 -23.74
N ARG A 624 -80.53 -6.21 -23.46
CA ARG A 624 -80.03 -7.42 -22.81
C ARG A 624 -79.51 -8.38 -23.89
N ASP A 625 -78.21 -8.25 -24.22
CA ASP A 625 -77.56 -9.12 -25.16
C ASP A 625 -76.87 -10.35 -24.50
N TYR A 626 -76.08 -11.07 -25.27
CA TYR A 626 -75.31 -12.25 -24.76
C TYR A 626 -74.42 -11.86 -23.54
N TYR A 627 -73.75 -10.70 -23.57
CA TYR A 627 -72.84 -10.27 -22.51
C TYR A 627 -73.60 -9.79 -21.24
N TYR A 628 -74.79 -9.33 -21.38
CA TYR A 628 -75.65 -9.05 -20.20
C TYR A 628 -75.90 -10.31 -19.37
N TYR A 629 -76.11 -11.44 -19.99
CA TYR A 629 -76.31 -12.73 -19.33
C TYR A 629 -75.08 -13.52 -19.02
N ASN A 630 -73.97 -13.22 -19.72
CA ASN A 630 -72.72 -13.94 -19.64
C ASN A 630 -71.54 -12.97 -19.34
N ARG A 631 -71.66 -12.16 -18.32
CA ARG A 631 -70.60 -11.19 -17.91
C ARG A 631 -69.33 -11.90 -17.65
N GLY A 632 -68.25 -11.35 -18.16
CA GLY A 632 -66.87 -11.89 -18.04
C GLY A 632 -66.59 -13.15 -18.90
N ALA A 633 -67.50 -13.50 -19.83
CA ALA A 633 -67.34 -14.67 -20.70
C ALA A 633 -66.01 -14.65 -21.49
N ASP A 634 -65.62 -13.47 -22.02
CA ASP A 634 -64.33 -13.34 -22.77
C ASP A 634 -63.12 -13.52 -21.85
N GLN A 635 -63.18 -13.04 -20.61
CA GLN A 635 -62.08 -13.22 -19.63
C GLN A 635 -62.00 -14.70 -19.23
N LYS A 636 -63.12 -15.36 -18.97
CA LYS A 636 -63.16 -16.79 -18.69
C LYS A 636 -62.64 -17.63 -19.85
N LEU A 637 -62.98 -17.23 -21.08
CA LEU A 637 -62.46 -17.86 -22.29
C LEU A 637 -60.98 -17.63 -22.48
N ALA A 638 -60.47 -16.40 -22.21
CA ALA A 638 -59.06 -16.08 -22.26
C ALA A 638 -58.25 -16.84 -21.19
N GLN A 639 -58.78 -16.94 -19.97
CA GLN A 639 -58.17 -17.75 -18.90
C GLN A 639 -58.16 -19.25 -19.21
N SER A 640 -59.19 -19.75 -19.88
CA SER A 640 -59.25 -21.16 -20.32
C SER A 640 -58.28 -21.47 -21.50
N ARG A 641 -57.85 -20.45 -22.22
CA ARG A 641 -56.89 -20.56 -23.33
C ARG A 641 -55.43 -20.36 -22.90
N VAL A 642 -55.14 -19.93 -21.68
CA VAL A 642 -53.78 -20.04 -21.14
C VAL A 642 -53.50 -21.52 -21.11
N PRO A 643 -52.52 -21.99 -21.90
CA PRO A 643 -52.14 -23.41 -21.81
C PRO A 643 -51.80 -23.67 -20.35
N ALA A 644 -52.46 -24.62 -19.72
CA ALA A 644 -51.91 -25.23 -18.52
C ALA A 644 -50.46 -25.56 -18.93
N LEU A 645 -49.49 -24.98 -18.27
CA LEU A 645 -48.11 -25.37 -18.45
C LEU A 645 -48.11 -26.88 -18.52
N PRO A 646 -47.54 -27.49 -19.59
CA PRO A 646 -47.54 -28.94 -19.72
C PRO A 646 -47.21 -29.49 -18.35
N ALA A 647 -48.08 -30.36 -17.82
CA ALA A 647 -47.79 -31.03 -16.58
C ALA A 647 -46.60 -31.94 -16.87
N ASP A 648 -45.42 -31.35 -16.99
CA ASP A 648 -44.16 -32.04 -17.14
C ASP A 648 -43.85 -32.60 -15.76
N SER A 649 -44.43 -33.75 -15.50
CA SER A 649 -44.23 -34.52 -14.27
C SER A 649 -42.73 -34.78 -14.01
N ALA A 650 -41.92 -34.85 -15.06
CA ALA A 650 -40.47 -35.01 -14.96
C ALA A 650 -39.78 -33.74 -14.43
N ASN A 651 -40.24 -32.53 -14.78
CA ASN A 651 -39.70 -31.28 -14.26
C ASN A 651 -40.27 -30.89 -12.89
N LYS A 652 -41.51 -31.29 -12.57
CA LYS A 652 -42.12 -31.03 -11.27
C LYS A 652 -41.36 -31.75 -10.15
N SER A 653 -40.88 -32.96 -10.36
CA SER A 653 -40.07 -33.71 -9.40
C SER A 653 -38.69 -33.09 -9.15
N LYS A 654 -38.16 -32.33 -10.10
CA LYS A 654 -36.85 -31.65 -9.99
C LYS A 654 -36.84 -30.53 -8.96
N TRP A 655 -37.96 -29.85 -8.72
CA TRP A 655 -38.07 -28.66 -7.89
C TRP A 655 -38.70 -28.90 -6.52
N VAL A 656 -39.50 -29.98 -6.34
CA VAL A 656 -40.24 -30.28 -5.11
C VAL A 656 -39.38 -30.35 -3.86
N ASN A 657 -38.14 -30.81 -3.99
CA ASN A 657 -37.18 -30.92 -2.87
C ASN A 657 -36.18 -29.80 -2.78
N LYS A 658 -36.30 -28.73 -3.61
CA LYS A 658 -35.39 -27.60 -3.60
C LYS A 658 -35.91 -26.50 -2.65
N ASN A 659 -34.96 -25.77 -2.08
CA ASN A 659 -35.19 -24.61 -1.27
C ASN A 659 -34.73 -23.37 -2.05
N PHE A 660 -35.60 -22.37 -2.16
CA PHE A 660 -35.32 -21.13 -2.87
C PHE A 660 -35.17 -20.02 -1.84
N TYR A 661 -34.01 -19.34 -1.85
CA TYR A 661 -33.74 -18.23 -0.94
C TYR A 661 -33.57 -16.95 -1.75
N GLU A 662 -34.48 -16.00 -1.56
CA GLU A 662 -34.29 -14.62 -2.07
C GLU A 662 -33.61 -13.82 -0.99
N LEU A 663 -32.37 -13.38 -1.30
CA LEU A 663 -31.57 -12.53 -0.45
C LEU A 663 -31.57 -11.11 -0.99
N THR A 664 -31.75 -10.13 -0.11
CA THR A 664 -31.58 -8.70 -0.44
C THR A 664 -30.38 -8.15 0.29
N PHE A 665 -29.52 -7.48 -0.45
CA PHE A 665 -28.28 -6.88 0.05
C PHE A 665 -28.30 -5.37 -0.18
N SER A 666 -27.77 -4.60 0.79
CA SER A 666 -27.52 -3.17 0.64
C SER A 666 -26.02 -2.85 0.77
N ASN A 667 -25.55 -1.96 -0.08
CA ASN A 667 -24.23 -1.35 0.05
C ASN A 667 -24.37 -0.06 0.87
N LYS A 668 -24.10 -0.15 2.18
CA LYS A 668 -24.21 0.97 3.13
C LYS A 668 -22.95 1.82 3.16
N GLY A 669 -21.80 1.20 2.94
CA GLY A 669 -20.50 1.89 2.98
C GLY A 669 -20.22 2.74 1.75
N GLY A 670 -20.69 2.32 0.58
CA GLY A 670 -20.46 2.99 -0.70
C GLY A 670 -19.44 2.32 -1.59
N MET A 671 -18.40 1.68 -1.06
CA MET A 671 -17.48 0.86 -1.86
C MET A 671 -18.17 -0.44 -2.29
N VAL A 672 -18.22 -0.71 -3.60
CA VAL A 672 -18.76 -1.98 -4.12
C VAL A 672 -17.71 -3.08 -4.01
N MET A 673 -18.17 -4.28 -3.61
CA MET A 673 -17.33 -5.48 -3.50
C MET A 673 -18.11 -6.72 -3.94
N PRO A 674 -17.43 -7.83 -4.29
CA PRO A 674 -18.10 -9.13 -4.43
C PRO A 674 -18.84 -9.51 -3.15
N ILE A 675 -20.00 -10.18 -3.27
CA ILE A 675 -20.73 -10.67 -2.11
C ILE A 675 -20.34 -12.13 -1.89
N ILE A 676 -19.73 -12.42 -0.75
CA ILE A 676 -19.29 -13.76 -0.36
C ILE A 676 -20.26 -14.27 0.70
N ILE A 677 -20.92 -15.39 0.42
CA ILE A 677 -22.03 -15.91 1.23
C ILE A 677 -21.67 -17.30 1.74
N GLU A 678 -21.53 -17.46 3.04
CA GLU A 678 -21.48 -18.78 3.68
C GLU A 678 -22.90 -19.22 4.06
N TRP A 679 -23.29 -20.38 3.56
CA TRP A 679 -24.51 -21.07 3.92
C TRP A 679 -24.21 -22.15 4.94
N THR A 680 -24.95 -22.19 6.03
CA THR A 680 -24.94 -23.31 6.98
C THR A 680 -26.27 -24.07 6.86
N PHE A 681 -26.18 -25.36 6.57
CA PHE A 681 -27.35 -26.21 6.39
C PHE A 681 -27.78 -26.90 7.70
N LYS A 682 -28.98 -27.42 7.71
CA LYS A 682 -29.59 -28.12 8.87
C LYS A 682 -28.77 -29.34 9.35
N ASP A 683 -28.03 -29.96 8.45
CA ASP A 683 -27.13 -31.08 8.77
C ASP A 683 -25.73 -30.64 9.26
N GLY A 684 -25.53 -29.32 9.42
CA GLY A 684 -24.26 -28.74 9.87
C GLY A 684 -23.22 -28.56 8.77
N THR A 685 -23.47 -29.03 7.53
CA THR A 685 -22.56 -28.79 6.40
C THR A 685 -22.60 -27.33 5.96
N LYS A 686 -21.50 -26.86 5.33
CA LYS A 686 -21.37 -25.49 4.86
C LYS A 686 -21.05 -25.44 3.36
N GLU A 687 -21.46 -24.36 2.73
CA GLU A 687 -21.14 -24.04 1.32
C GLU A 687 -20.85 -22.54 1.20
N ILE A 688 -19.98 -22.14 0.27
CA ILE A 688 -19.67 -20.73 -0.01
C ILE A 688 -20.04 -20.41 -1.45
N ASP A 689 -20.88 -19.41 -1.63
CA ASP A 689 -21.16 -18.77 -2.92
C ASP A 689 -20.42 -17.45 -3.04
N ARG A 690 -19.91 -17.16 -4.23
CA ARG A 690 -19.26 -15.89 -4.57
C ARG A 690 -20.03 -15.19 -5.67
N VAL A 691 -20.69 -14.08 -5.34
CA VAL A 691 -21.41 -13.26 -6.31
C VAL A 691 -20.46 -12.16 -6.79
N PRO A 692 -20.18 -12.07 -8.10
CA PRO A 692 -19.22 -11.10 -8.61
C PRO A 692 -19.70 -9.66 -8.40
N VAL A 693 -18.77 -8.72 -8.30
CA VAL A 693 -19.06 -7.29 -8.08
C VAL A 693 -20.04 -6.70 -9.11
N ARG A 694 -20.09 -7.26 -10.31
CA ARG A 694 -21.01 -6.83 -11.38
C ARG A 694 -22.50 -6.89 -11.00
N VAL A 695 -22.85 -7.59 -9.93
CA VAL A 695 -24.22 -7.55 -9.38
C VAL A 695 -24.68 -6.14 -9.05
N TRP A 696 -23.74 -5.26 -8.69
CA TRP A 696 -24.02 -3.86 -8.35
C TRP A 696 -24.14 -2.92 -9.55
N GLN A 697 -23.86 -3.36 -10.79
CA GLN A 697 -23.90 -2.49 -11.98
C GLN A 697 -25.30 -1.91 -12.25
N ALA A 698 -26.36 -2.71 -12.00
CA ALA A 698 -27.73 -2.25 -12.21
C ALA A 698 -28.23 -1.36 -11.08
N ASN A 699 -27.72 -1.53 -9.87
CA ASN A 699 -28.06 -0.71 -8.70
C ASN A 699 -26.93 -0.81 -7.67
N GLU A 700 -26.20 0.29 -7.43
CA GLU A 700 -25.07 0.35 -6.53
C GLU A 700 -25.44 0.31 -5.03
N LYS A 701 -26.71 0.50 -4.71
CA LYS A 701 -27.19 0.63 -3.33
C LYS A 701 -27.90 -0.62 -2.82
N ILE A 702 -28.70 -1.27 -3.67
CA ILE A 702 -29.52 -2.41 -3.24
C ILE A 702 -29.67 -3.43 -4.38
N VAL A 703 -29.47 -4.68 -4.07
CA VAL A 703 -29.65 -5.79 -5.02
C VAL A 703 -30.34 -6.97 -4.37
N SER A 704 -31.13 -7.70 -5.14
CA SER A 704 -31.74 -8.96 -4.70
C SER A 704 -31.35 -10.09 -5.65
N LYS A 705 -31.14 -11.27 -5.09
CA LYS A 705 -30.79 -12.47 -5.86
C LYS A 705 -31.43 -13.71 -5.27
N VAL A 706 -31.93 -14.59 -6.13
CA VAL A 706 -32.47 -15.88 -5.74
C VAL A 706 -31.43 -16.98 -5.87
N PHE A 707 -31.28 -17.78 -4.83
CA PHE A 707 -30.41 -18.95 -4.76
C PHE A 707 -31.23 -20.22 -4.58
N ILE A 708 -30.82 -21.30 -5.23
CA ILE A 708 -31.45 -22.61 -5.13
C ILE A 708 -30.53 -23.51 -4.33
N LYS A 709 -31.02 -24.09 -3.24
CA LYS A 709 -30.24 -25.00 -2.38
C LYS A 709 -30.98 -26.34 -2.23
N ASP A 710 -30.21 -27.43 -2.19
CA ASP A 710 -30.74 -28.77 -2.00
C ASP A 710 -31.16 -29.00 -0.57
N LYS A 711 -30.52 -28.36 0.38
CA LYS A 711 -30.74 -28.51 1.81
C LYS A 711 -31.39 -27.27 2.41
N GLU A 712 -32.07 -27.44 3.53
CA GLU A 712 -32.62 -26.35 4.34
C GLU A 712 -31.47 -25.57 5.00
N VAL A 713 -31.46 -24.25 4.82
CA VAL A 713 -30.45 -23.33 5.38
C VAL A 713 -30.89 -22.91 6.79
N THR A 714 -29.99 -22.98 7.74
CA THR A 714 -30.20 -22.59 9.13
C THR A 714 -29.49 -21.32 9.53
N ALA A 715 -28.39 -20.97 8.79
CA ALA A 715 -27.71 -19.70 8.98
C ALA A 715 -27.02 -19.26 7.69
N ILE A 716 -26.88 -17.94 7.55
CA ILE A 716 -26.13 -17.26 6.49
C ILE A 716 -25.17 -16.29 7.15
N ARG A 717 -23.94 -16.22 6.62
CA ARG A 717 -22.94 -15.24 7.02
C ARG A 717 -22.29 -14.65 5.78
N LEU A 718 -22.23 -13.32 5.70
CA LEU A 718 -21.46 -12.64 4.67
C LEU A 718 -19.99 -12.57 5.08
N ASP A 719 -19.13 -12.62 4.09
CA ASP A 719 -17.67 -12.54 4.22
C ASP A 719 -17.07 -13.35 5.39
N PRO A 720 -17.29 -14.67 5.43
CA PRO A 720 -16.92 -15.52 6.58
C PRO A 720 -15.44 -15.51 6.91
N ASN A 721 -14.59 -15.27 5.90
CA ASN A 721 -13.13 -15.25 6.02
C ASN A 721 -12.55 -13.84 6.13
N ARG A 722 -13.38 -12.80 6.20
CA ARG A 722 -12.97 -11.39 6.27
C ARG A 722 -12.08 -10.97 5.09
N GLU A 723 -12.54 -11.26 3.87
CA GLU A 723 -11.78 -11.06 2.63
C GLU A 723 -11.95 -9.66 2.02
N THR A 724 -13.01 -8.91 2.38
CA THR A 724 -13.43 -7.68 1.69
C THR A 724 -13.20 -6.39 2.47
N ALA A 725 -12.70 -6.46 3.69
CA ALA A 725 -12.58 -5.33 4.63
C ALA A 725 -13.94 -4.70 5.02
N ASP A 726 -14.99 -5.50 5.13
CA ASP A 726 -16.29 -5.03 5.61
C ASP A 726 -16.17 -4.48 7.04
N ILE A 727 -16.69 -3.26 7.24
CA ILE A 727 -16.54 -2.55 8.51
C ILE A 727 -17.62 -2.93 9.54
N ASP A 728 -18.69 -3.60 9.16
CA ASP A 728 -19.76 -4.01 10.06
C ASP A 728 -20.23 -5.45 9.81
N GLU A 729 -19.51 -6.42 10.37
CA GLU A 729 -19.86 -7.83 10.26
C GLU A 729 -21.22 -8.18 10.94
N SER A 730 -21.78 -7.30 11.77
CA SER A 730 -22.99 -7.56 12.52
C SER A 730 -24.26 -7.56 11.65
N ASN A 731 -24.23 -6.79 10.57
CA ASN A 731 -25.35 -6.65 9.64
C ASN A 731 -25.35 -7.71 8.50
N GLY A 732 -24.30 -8.53 8.44
CA GLY A 732 -24.08 -9.58 7.43
C GLY A 732 -24.51 -10.99 7.88
N MET A 733 -25.35 -11.15 8.93
CA MET A 733 -25.70 -12.45 9.49
C MET A 733 -27.22 -12.70 9.52
N TRP A 734 -27.59 -13.93 9.23
CA TRP A 734 -28.95 -14.40 9.44
C TRP A 734 -28.93 -15.82 10.08
N PRO A 735 -29.70 -16.08 11.16
CA PRO A 735 -30.40 -15.11 12.01
C PRO A 735 -29.42 -14.08 12.64
N VAL A 736 -29.92 -12.87 12.88
CA VAL A 736 -29.15 -11.83 13.53
C VAL A 736 -28.67 -12.28 14.91
N LYS A 737 -27.36 -12.18 15.17
CA LYS A 737 -26.78 -12.49 16.48
C LYS A 737 -26.30 -11.18 17.13
N GLU A 738 -26.61 -11.02 18.41
CA GLU A 738 -26.05 -9.93 19.18
C GLU A 738 -24.54 -10.14 19.37
N LEU A 739 -23.74 -9.17 18.94
CA LEU A 739 -22.29 -9.17 19.18
C LEU A 739 -21.97 -8.60 20.58
N PRO A 740 -20.89 -9.04 21.23
CA PRO A 740 -20.46 -8.48 22.50
C PRO A 740 -20.19 -6.99 22.38
N SER A 741 -20.62 -6.20 23.36
CA SER A 741 -20.42 -4.76 23.38
C SER A 741 -18.92 -4.38 23.42
N LYS A 742 -18.57 -3.20 22.90
CA LYS A 742 -17.18 -2.66 23.00
C LYS A 742 -16.65 -2.66 24.42
N PHE A 743 -17.50 -2.49 25.42
CA PHE A 743 -17.12 -2.50 26.83
C PHE A 743 -16.75 -3.92 27.31
N GLN A 744 -17.40 -4.97 26.84
CA GLN A 744 -17.05 -6.36 27.14
C GLN A 744 -15.71 -6.75 26.51
N LEU A 745 -15.45 -6.29 25.27
CA LEU A 745 -14.15 -6.49 24.60
C LEU A 745 -13.01 -5.73 25.33
N PHE A 746 -13.25 -4.52 25.78
CA PHE A 746 -12.29 -3.72 26.55
C PHE A 746 -11.90 -4.39 27.87
N LYS A 747 -12.86 -5.00 28.59
CA LYS A 747 -12.57 -5.76 29.79
C LYS A 747 -11.66 -6.98 29.55
N GLN A 748 -11.79 -7.62 28.40
CA GLN A 748 -10.93 -8.75 28.02
C GLN A 748 -9.49 -8.30 27.68
N GLN A 749 -9.33 -7.12 27.08
CA GLN A 749 -8.00 -6.56 26.73
C GLN A 749 -7.24 -5.97 27.92
N ALA A 750 -7.93 -5.45 28.92
CA ALA A 750 -7.31 -4.82 30.11
C ALA A 750 -6.57 -5.78 31.05
N SER A 751 -6.64 -7.09 30.80
CA SER A 751 -6.05 -8.13 31.66
C SER A 751 -4.71 -8.69 31.17
N GLN A 752 -4.04 -8.11 30.16
CA GLN A 752 -2.75 -8.62 29.70
C GLN A 752 -1.58 -8.07 30.54
N PRO A 753 -0.73 -8.93 31.11
CA PRO A 753 0.42 -8.47 31.90
C PRO A 753 1.53 -7.91 31.02
N HIS A 754 2.11 -6.77 31.41
CA HIS A 754 3.26 -6.11 30.75
C HIS A 754 4.61 -6.75 31.12
N SER A 755 4.70 -8.07 31.29
CA SER A 755 5.96 -8.71 31.68
C SER A 755 6.59 -9.49 30.54
N ASN A 756 7.93 -9.37 30.41
CA ASN A 756 8.72 -10.15 29.48
C ASN A 756 8.76 -11.61 29.91
N ALA A 757 8.06 -12.50 29.21
CA ALA A 757 7.95 -13.91 29.53
C ALA A 757 9.30 -14.63 29.53
N MET A 758 10.26 -14.22 28.72
CA MET A 758 11.60 -14.78 28.62
C MET A 758 12.43 -14.52 29.88
N GLN A 759 12.20 -13.40 30.58
CA GLN A 759 12.85 -13.11 31.89
C GLN A 759 12.35 -14.02 33.00
N GLN A 760 11.11 -14.51 32.93
CA GLN A 760 10.54 -15.39 33.94
C GLN A 760 11.09 -16.82 33.86
N THR A 761 11.57 -17.25 32.70
CA THR A 761 12.15 -18.60 32.50
C THR A 761 13.63 -18.69 32.85
N LYS A 762 14.33 -17.56 33.04
CA LYS A 762 15.73 -17.49 33.46
C LYS A 762 15.93 -17.61 35.01
N LYS A 763 14.84 -17.63 35.78
CA LYS A 763 14.85 -17.91 37.22
C LYS A 763 14.67 -19.41 37.47
#